data_a0b9a4cc2d560e1f7548bb160aae4175
#
_entry.id   a0b9a4cc2d560e1f7548bb160aae4175
#
_cell.length_a   1.000
_cell.length_b   1.000
_cell.length_c   1.000
_cell.angle_alpha   90.00
_cell.angle_beta   90.00
_cell.angle_gamma   90.00
#
_symmetry.space_group_name_H-M   'P 1'
#
loop_
_entity.id
_entity.type
_entity.pdbx_description
1 polymer ?
#
loop_
_entity_poly.entity_id
_entity_poly.type
_entity_poly.pdbx_seq_one_letter_code
_entity_poly.pdbx_strand_id
1 'polypeptide(L)'
;MTKRMLSLCLVLVLLLGVLAGCSKPETKTDDKDPAAQTDAAPETTSQYAYQPQYYDLPEDIQWIGTSCISGDTLYFTASVPDGGKETYTDETGAEVSYDTYSEVIFRFDLDTGECVKLDNYVAEPVVEDPNGANGVTMGQDGSMQVFNSSTNIQTMAPGADGTIWLFRQTNSYADDGTEGTSISELIQLDAHGTLLRTITPTEEEDADETDSWRYTYIDTILSDDKGYVYTYDYQTVNVYGPDGSFVFSKSGDELNGQLCQLSESEVGITASSADGKMVFRQLDPETKDWGKETPISSRAWNIYPGNDVYTYFFTNNGSIFGERKDTGAVEKVVDWLACDVDSNTISNDQFGFLSDGRIVAVTYESSNDGGSRQQILVLARADADSVQPKTELALACFGLDYNLRSQIVKFNRSSADYRIVVKDYSEYATDDDYNAGLTKLNTEIISGSVPDLIANNMQMPIRQYAAKGLLEDLWPYIDADPEYSRDKLMTKPLESLQTDGKLYQLPIDFGVTTAIGLGKVVDGYDTWTLADVNDALSKLPEGATVFNKYYTQAEMLQYCVAMNADSFMNWQDGTCNFDSDEFRALLEFVKPFPAEYDWQSDSEEYESDYSRLKNGKQLLYPTSLYSFNDLYYTFAALNNDARFVGFPREDGSTGNAFNSDATLCITTTCRDKAGAWAFIRSTLEEDFQKSLWNFPILKSAFEANAKEAMTQEYETDADGNQILDENGNPIPISTGGISYGDEPMIELYAVTQEQYDAVMAVIDSTTSFVDDDQNVLNIISDEAAGYLAGSKTVEEASKLIQSRVSLYIQEQK
;
A
#
# COMPACT_ATOMS: atom_id res chain seq x y z
N MET A 1 -49.44 -36.85 9.62
CA MET A 1 -49.73 -35.56 8.96
C MET A 1 -49.60 -34.35 9.87
N THR A 2 -49.83 -34.49 11.17
CA THR A 2 -49.93 -33.36 12.12
C THR A 2 -48.59 -32.74 12.57
N LYS A 3 -47.45 -33.48 12.57
CA LYS A 3 -46.13 -32.95 12.96
C LYS A 3 -45.44 -32.11 11.85
N ARG A 4 -45.71 -32.38 10.58
CA ARG A 4 -45.16 -31.58 9.44
C ARG A 4 -45.90 -30.26 9.22
N MET A 5 -47.18 -30.18 9.59
CA MET A 5 -47.96 -28.94 9.58
C MET A 5 -47.57 -27.98 10.71
N LEU A 6 -47.18 -28.51 11.86
CA LEU A 6 -46.73 -27.69 12.99
C LEU A 6 -45.36 -27.06 12.72
N SER A 7 -44.45 -27.79 12.04
CA SER A 7 -43.14 -27.29 11.65
C SER A 7 -43.24 -26.17 10.58
N LEU A 8 -44.17 -26.32 9.62
CA LEU A 8 -44.41 -25.29 8.61
C LEU A 8 -45.03 -24.01 9.17
N CYS A 9 -45.92 -24.14 10.16
CA CYS A 9 -46.48 -23.00 10.85
C CYS A 9 -45.48 -22.26 11.74
N LEU A 10 -44.50 -22.99 12.35
CA LEU A 10 -43.46 -22.36 13.16
C LEU A 10 -42.48 -21.55 12.28
N VAL A 11 -42.13 -22.06 11.10
CA VAL A 11 -41.27 -21.34 10.11
C VAL A 11 -42.00 -20.12 9.54
N LEU A 12 -43.31 -20.18 9.32
CA LEU A 12 -44.10 -19.05 8.86
C LEU A 12 -44.28 -17.95 9.93
N VAL A 13 -44.35 -18.33 11.22
CA VAL A 13 -44.44 -17.40 12.34
C VAL A 13 -43.07 -16.74 12.61
N LEU A 14 -41.97 -17.42 12.41
CA LEU A 14 -40.62 -16.84 12.48
C LEU A 14 -40.35 -15.86 11.32
N LEU A 15 -40.81 -16.17 10.10
CA LEU A 15 -40.72 -15.25 8.94
C LEU A 15 -41.60 -14.01 9.07
N LEU A 16 -42.71 -14.08 9.81
CA LEU A 16 -43.57 -12.92 10.09
C LEU A 16 -43.10 -12.10 11.31
N GLY A 17 -42.27 -12.66 12.17
CA GLY A 17 -41.69 -11.99 13.34
C GLY A 17 -40.54 -11.01 12.97
N VAL A 18 -39.83 -11.28 11.89
CA VAL A 18 -38.73 -10.42 11.37
C VAL A 18 -39.27 -9.20 10.61
N LEU A 19 -40.54 -9.22 10.17
CA LEU A 19 -41.16 -8.09 9.45
C LEU A 19 -41.97 -7.13 10.37
N ALA A 20 -41.99 -7.36 11.68
CA ALA A 20 -42.82 -6.55 12.62
C ALA A 20 -42.02 -5.80 13.70
N GLY A 21 -40.72 -5.71 13.60
CA GLY A 21 -39.79 -5.22 14.63
C GLY A 21 -39.08 -3.91 14.35
N CYS A 22 -39.54 -3.03 13.47
CA CYS A 22 -39.01 -1.64 13.38
C CYS A 22 -40.13 -0.69 12.90
N SER A 23 -40.93 -0.17 13.83
CA SER A 23 -41.63 1.09 13.61
C SER A 23 -41.35 2.01 14.81
N LYS A 24 -40.38 2.88 14.66
CA LYS A 24 -40.26 4.14 15.40
C LYS A 24 -41.18 5.19 14.73
N PRO A 25 -41.81 6.09 15.51
CA PRO A 25 -42.75 7.06 14.95
C PRO A 25 -41.99 8.11 14.10
N GLU A 26 -42.54 8.34 12.91
CA GLU A 26 -42.13 9.40 11.99
C GLU A 26 -42.29 10.77 12.66
N THR A 27 -41.14 11.48 12.75
CA THR A 27 -41.16 12.94 12.73
C THR A 27 -40.78 13.35 11.31
N LYS A 28 -41.71 13.94 10.61
CA LYS A 28 -41.49 14.51 9.29
C LYS A 28 -40.53 15.67 9.42
N THR A 29 -39.36 15.54 8.81
CA THR A 29 -38.60 16.65 8.26
C THR A 29 -38.23 16.26 6.83
N ASP A 30 -38.76 17.05 5.89
CA ASP A 30 -38.37 16.98 4.49
C ASP A 30 -36.93 17.58 4.38
N ASP A 31 -35.93 16.73 4.41
CA ASP A 31 -34.63 16.99 3.86
C ASP A 31 -34.17 15.70 3.17
N LYS A 32 -34.19 15.75 1.86
CA LYS A 32 -33.57 14.74 1.03
C LYS A 32 -32.08 14.94 1.14
N ASP A 33 -31.45 14.09 1.92
CA ASP A 33 -29.99 13.93 1.95
C ASP A 33 -29.57 13.23 0.65
N PRO A 34 -28.78 13.88 -0.25
CA PRO A 34 -28.33 13.26 -1.50
C PRO A 34 -27.29 12.14 -1.29
N ALA A 35 -26.77 11.99 -0.06
CA ALA A 35 -25.66 11.10 0.23
C ALA A 35 -26.02 9.69 0.73
N ALA A 36 -27.30 9.36 0.83
CA ALA A 36 -27.77 8.04 1.29
C ALA A 36 -28.45 7.24 0.17
N GLN A 37 -27.91 7.25 -1.04
CA GLN A 37 -28.20 6.21 -2.03
C GLN A 37 -27.11 5.15 -1.95
N THR A 38 -27.46 4.00 -1.39
CA THR A 38 -26.74 2.76 -1.58
C THR A 38 -26.80 2.42 -3.07
N ASP A 39 -25.86 2.93 -3.82
CA ASP A 39 -25.72 2.60 -5.24
C ASP A 39 -25.21 1.18 -5.35
N ALA A 40 -26.15 0.26 -5.64
CA ALA A 40 -25.76 -0.92 -6.37
C ALA A 40 -25.09 -0.40 -7.64
N ALA A 41 -23.78 -0.67 -7.79
CA ALA A 41 -23.07 -0.35 -9.00
C ALA A 41 -23.92 -0.86 -10.18
N PRO A 42 -24.30 -0.03 -11.14
CA PRO A 42 -25.05 -0.52 -12.29
C PRO A 42 -24.17 -1.55 -12.99
N GLU A 43 -24.67 -2.75 -13.21
CA GLU A 43 -24.13 -3.66 -14.20
C GLU A 43 -24.28 -2.98 -15.55
N THR A 44 -23.38 -2.06 -15.87
CA THR A 44 -23.28 -1.50 -17.20
C THR A 44 -22.62 -2.57 -18.05
N THR A 45 -23.43 -3.32 -18.77
CA THR A 45 -22.97 -3.95 -20.02
C THR A 45 -22.53 -2.80 -20.93
N SER A 46 -21.29 -2.39 -20.77
CA SER A 46 -20.67 -1.37 -21.63
C SER A 46 -20.70 -1.89 -23.06
N GLN A 47 -21.28 -1.13 -23.97
CA GLN A 47 -21.19 -1.43 -25.40
C GLN A 47 -19.75 -1.34 -25.93
N TYR A 48 -18.83 -0.85 -25.11
CA TYR A 48 -17.44 -0.64 -25.45
C TYR A 48 -16.52 -1.30 -24.41
N ALA A 49 -15.44 -1.90 -24.92
CA ALA A 49 -14.31 -2.32 -24.12
C ALA A 49 -13.15 -1.33 -24.33
N TYR A 50 -12.42 -1.00 -23.28
CA TYR A 50 -11.17 -0.28 -23.45
C TYR A 50 -10.08 -1.28 -23.82
N GLN A 51 -9.26 -0.93 -24.81
CA GLN A 51 -8.10 -1.69 -25.21
C GLN A 51 -6.84 -0.89 -24.91
N PRO A 52 -5.90 -1.42 -24.09
CA PRO A 52 -4.64 -0.76 -23.80
C PRO A 52 -3.68 -0.91 -24.99
N GLN A 53 -3.04 0.19 -25.33
CA GLN A 53 -1.92 0.24 -26.28
C GLN A 53 -0.74 0.88 -25.55
N TYR A 54 0.39 0.17 -25.53
CA TYR A 54 1.61 0.63 -24.89
C TYR A 54 2.59 1.11 -25.92
N TYR A 55 3.20 2.25 -25.67
CA TYR A 55 4.22 2.85 -26.51
C TYR A 55 5.51 2.96 -25.70
N ASP A 56 6.55 2.35 -26.24
CA ASP A 56 7.89 2.45 -25.68
C ASP A 56 8.45 3.84 -25.89
N LEU A 57 9.22 4.33 -24.92
CA LEU A 57 9.98 5.56 -25.07
C LEU A 57 11.16 5.37 -26.04
N PRO A 58 11.61 6.43 -26.73
CA PRO A 58 12.88 6.43 -27.44
C PRO A 58 14.05 5.95 -26.56
N GLU A 59 15.04 5.28 -27.17
CA GLU A 59 16.16 4.67 -26.44
C GLU A 59 17.02 5.66 -25.65
N ASP A 60 17.02 6.93 -26.03
CA ASP A 60 17.70 8.02 -25.35
C ASP A 60 16.90 8.62 -24.17
N ILE A 61 15.65 8.22 -23.99
CA ILE A 61 14.81 8.58 -22.85
C ILE A 61 14.76 7.40 -21.89
N GLN A 62 15.44 7.51 -20.76
CA GLN A 62 15.41 6.46 -19.74
C GLN A 62 14.23 6.63 -18.79
N TRP A 63 13.85 7.88 -18.49
CA TRP A 63 12.83 8.18 -17.48
C TRP A 63 12.10 9.48 -17.80
N ILE A 64 10.77 9.46 -17.65
CA ILE A 64 9.91 10.64 -17.64
C ILE A 64 9.97 11.26 -16.24
N GLY A 65 10.34 12.52 -16.13
CA GLY A 65 10.37 13.26 -14.86
C GLY A 65 8.96 13.64 -14.41
N THR A 66 8.43 14.73 -14.96
CA THR A 66 7.06 15.17 -14.70
C THR A 66 6.26 15.24 -15.99
N SER A 67 4.94 15.13 -15.89
CA SER A 67 4.07 15.19 -17.08
C SER A 67 2.75 15.90 -16.82
N CYS A 68 2.12 16.39 -17.89
CA CYS A 68 0.76 16.90 -17.84
C CYS A 68 0.05 16.69 -19.17
N ILE A 69 -1.30 16.72 -19.12
CA ILE A 69 -2.14 16.67 -20.33
C ILE A 69 -2.77 18.04 -20.52
N SER A 70 -2.38 18.73 -21.60
CA SER A 70 -2.95 20.03 -21.96
C SER A 70 -3.67 19.91 -23.31
N GLY A 71 -4.96 20.18 -23.32
CA GLY A 71 -5.83 19.82 -24.43
C GLY A 71 -5.80 18.29 -24.64
N ASP A 72 -5.57 17.86 -25.89
CA ASP A 72 -5.46 16.43 -26.24
C ASP A 72 -4.01 15.98 -26.42
N THR A 73 -3.07 16.59 -25.72
CA THR A 73 -1.63 16.30 -25.85
C THR A 73 -1.00 16.01 -24.49
N LEU A 74 -0.27 14.91 -24.40
CA LEU A 74 0.58 14.61 -23.26
C LEU A 74 1.94 15.30 -23.45
N TYR A 75 2.32 16.12 -22.49
CA TYR A 75 3.64 16.73 -22.37
C TYR A 75 4.39 16.11 -21.21
N PHE A 76 5.70 15.93 -21.35
CA PHE A 76 6.52 15.41 -20.27
C PHE A 76 7.97 15.89 -20.36
N THR A 77 8.63 15.91 -19.20
CA THR A 77 10.07 16.16 -19.13
C THR A 77 10.85 14.85 -19.15
N ALA A 78 12.03 14.88 -19.71
CA ALA A 78 12.96 13.76 -19.70
C ALA A 78 14.40 14.25 -19.73
N SER A 79 15.29 13.51 -19.07
CA SER A 79 16.74 13.69 -19.18
C SER A 79 17.26 12.93 -20.39
N VAL A 80 17.92 13.62 -21.28
CA VAL A 80 18.53 13.02 -22.48
C VAL A 80 20.03 13.33 -22.53
N PRO A 81 20.88 12.43 -23.07
CA PRO A 81 22.30 12.71 -23.25
C PRO A 81 22.50 13.97 -24.12
N ASP A 82 23.26 14.93 -23.65
CA ASP A 82 23.57 16.16 -24.41
C ASP A 82 24.86 16.02 -25.25
N GLY A 83 25.52 14.88 -25.19
CA GLY A 83 26.78 14.59 -25.91
C GLY A 83 27.99 15.15 -25.21
N GLY A 84 27.88 15.78 -24.07
CA GLY A 84 28.96 16.20 -23.20
C GLY A 84 29.50 15.03 -22.38
N LYS A 85 30.69 15.23 -21.82
CA LYS A 85 31.28 14.33 -20.82
C LYS A 85 31.95 15.15 -19.74
N GLU A 86 31.69 14.77 -18.51
CA GLU A 86 32.42 15.27 -17.37
C GLU A 86 33.40 14.21 -16.86
N THR A 87 34.56 14.67 -16.37
CA THR A 87 35.61 13.79 -15.87
C THR A 87 36.06 14.27 -14.51
N TYR A 88 36.06 13.39 -13.53
CA TYR A 88 36.63 13.67 -12.22
C TYR A 88 37.71 12.62 -11.87
N THR A 89 38.55 12.96 -10.94
CA THR A 89 39.54 12.02 -10.40
C THR A 89 39.01 11.51 -9.09
N ASP A 90 38.77 10.20 -8.97
CA ASP A 90 38.30 9.58 -7.75
C ASP A 90 39.37 9.57 -6.63
N GLU A 91 39.00 9.10 -5.45
CA GLU A 91 39.85 9.02 -4.27
C GLU A 91 41.08 8.13 -4.49
N THR A 92 41.07 7.26 -5.48
CA THR A 92 42.20 6.39 -5.86
C THR A 92 43.16 7.06 -6.84
N GLY A 93 42.81 8.22 -7.39
CA GLY A 93 43.56 8.94 -8.41
C GLY A 93 43.24 8.49 -9.84
N ALA A 94 42.18 7.71 -10.05
CA ALA A 94 41.70 7.32 -11.37
C ALA A 94 40.78 8.39 -11.98
N GLU A 95 40.93 8.67 -13.30
CA GLU A 95 39.98 9.51 -14.03
C GLU A 95 38.72 8.71 -14.36
N VAL A 96 37.58 9.13 -13.80
CA VAL A 96 36.26 8.61 -14.11
C VAL A 96 35.53 9.60 -14.99
N SER A 97 34.96 9.14 -16.11
CA SER A 97 34.23 9.98 -17.06
C SER A 97 32.78 9.49 -17.13
N TYR A 98 31.81 10.40 -17.01
CA TYR A 98 30.39 10.13 -17.18
C TYR A 98 29.79 11.06 -18.22
N ASP A 99 28.72 10.58 -18.88
CA ASP A 99 27.97 11.36 -19.86
C ASP A 99 27.11 12.42 -19.16
N THR A 100 27.03 13.62 -19.70
CA THR A 100 26.16 14.68 -19.23
C THR A 100 24.79 14.62 -19.87
N TYR A 101 23.77 15.10 -19.15
CA TYR A 101 22.37 15.05 -19.55
C TYR A 101 21.75 16.43 -19.46
N SER A 102 20.84 16.73 -20.39
CA SER A 102 19.99 17.91 -20.35
C SER A 102 18.54 17.53 -20.16
N GLU A 103 17.84 18.25 -19.29
CA GLU A 103 16.40 18.11 -19.15
C GLU A 103 15.70 18.82 -20.31
N VAL A 104 14.85 18.09 -21.02
CA VAL A 104 14.11 18.56 -22.20
C VAL A 104 12.65 18.22 -22.07
N ILE A 105 11.81 18.91 -22.85
CA ILE A 105 10.37 18.65 -22.87
C ILE A 105 9.98 17.97 -24.16
N PHE A 106 9.17 16.94 -24.05
CA PHE A 106 8.56 16.24 -25.17
C PHE A 106 7.05 16.43 -25.16
N ARG A 107 6.44 16.31 -26.33
CA ARG A 107 5.03 16.00 -26.49
C ARG A 107 4.88 14.64 -27.13
N PHE A 108 3.86 13.91 -26.73
CA PHE A 108 3.50 12.64 -27.31
C PHE A 108 2.40 12.85 -28.37
N ASP A 109 2.70 12.43 -29.58
CA ASP A 109 1.74 12.45 -30.70
C ASP A 109 0.88 11.19 -30.66
N LEU A 110 -0.38 11.33 -30.27
CA LEU A 110 -1.32 10.22 -30.07
C LEU A 110 -1.72 9.51 -31.36
N ASP A 111 -1.56 10.11 -32.50
CA ASP A 111 -1.93 9.54 -33.80
C ASP A 111 -0.78 8.73 -34.40
N THR A 112 0.45 9.17 -34.19
CA THR A 112 1.66 8.48 -34.69
C THR A 112 2.33 7.60 -33.66
N GLY A 113 2.13 7.87 -32.36
CA GLY A 113 2.84 7.24 -31.25
C GLY A 113 4.28 7.74 -31.09
N GLU A 114 4.62 8.89 -31.64
CA GLU A 114 5.98 9.44 -31.61
C GLU A 114 6.14 10.47 -30.49
N CYS A 115 7.27 10.42 -29.81
CA CYS A 115 7.72 11.45 -28.88
C CYS A 115 8.42 12.57 -29.65
N VAL A 116 7.89 13.77 -29.63
CA VAL A 116 8.40 14.92 -30.34
C VAL A 116 8.97 15.95 -29.36
N LYS A 117 10.29 16.19 -29.45
CA LYS A 117 10.95 17.20 -28.62
C LYS A 117 10.43 18.61 -28.92
N LEU A 118 10.26 19.43 -27.91
CA LEU A 118 9.91 20.85 -28.05
C LEU A 118 11.20 21.66 -28.31
N ASP A 119 11.50 21.88 -29.58
CA ASP A 119 12.76 22.56 -30.00
C ASP A 119 12.88 24.03 -29.57
N ASN A 120 11.75 24.69 -29.26
CA ASN A 120 11.76 26.08 -28.83
C ASN A 120 11.96 26.23 -27.31
N TYR A 121 11.86 25.15 -26.55
CA TYR A 121 12.24 25.17 -25.14
C TYR A 121 13.75 25.11 -25.03
N VAL A 122 14.29 26.15 -24.40
CA VAL A 122 15.69 26.22 -24.04
C VAL A 122 15.74 26.13 -22.52
N ALA A 123 16.34 25.07 -22.01
CA ALA A 123 16.75 25.06 -20.61
C ALA A 123 17.63 26.28 -20.41
N GLU A 124 17.36 27.13 -19.42
CA GLU A 124 18.21 28.31 -19.19
C GLU A 124 19.67 27.87 -19.14
N PRO A 125 20.53 28.57 -19.81
CA PRO A 125 21.95 28.26 -19.71
C PRO A 125 22.35 28.40 -18.25
N VAL A 126 23.14 27.43 -17.79
CA VAL A 126 23.84 27.50 -16.51
C VAL A 126 24.33 28.92 -16.32
N VAL A 127 23.91 29.61 -15.25
CA VAL A 127 24.41 30.95 -14.95
C VAL A 127 25.92 30.80 -14.78
N GLU A 128 26.69 31.21 -15.77
CA GLU A 128 28.14 31.23 -15.63
C GLU A 128 28.48 32.07 -14.41
N ASP A 129 29.27 31.52 -13.49
CA ASP A 129 29.85 32.27 -12.39
C ASP A 129 30.45 33.55 -13.01
N PRO A 130 30.11 34.75 -12.51
CA PRO A 130 30.69 36.01 -13.00
C PRO A 130 32.20 36.04 -12.93
N ASN A 131 32.84 35.08 -12.25
CA ASN A 131 34.28 34.89 -12.18
C ASN A 131 34.87 33.82 -13.14
N GLY A 132 34.01 33.15 -13.93
CA GLY A 132 34.45 32.33 -15.07
C GLY A 132 35.10 31.00 -14.74
N ALA A 133 34.79 30.40 -13.62
CA ALA A 133 35.30 29.11 -13.21
C ALA A 133 34.21 28.03 -13.17
N ASN A 134 34.01 27.31 -14.26
CA ASN A 134 33.52 25.94 -14.16
C ASN A 134 34.62 25.13 -13.49
N GLY A 135 34.56 24.92 -12.19
CA GLY A 135 35.64 24.37 -11.39
C GLY A 135 35.21 23.36 -10.35
N VAL A 136 36.04 22.38 -10.26
CA VAL A 136 36.10 21.47 -9.12
C VAL A 136 36.81 22.18 -7.98
N THR A 137 36.22 22.36 -6.80
CA THR A 137 36.91 22.85 -5.60
C THR A 137 37.12 21.71 -4.61
N MET A 138 38.30 21.69 -3.98
CA MET A 138 38.62 20.77 -2.89
C MET A 138 38.19 21.40 -1.58
N GLY A 139 37.29 20.77 -0.84
CA GLY A 139 36.97 21.14 0.57
C GLY A 139 38.21 21.05 1.46
N GLN A 140 38.25 21.78 2.56
CA GLN A 140 39.35 21.74 3.55
C GLN A 140 39.58 20.35 4.15
N ASP A 141 38.66 19.43 3.97
CA ASP A 141 38.69 18.01 4.39
C ASP A 141 39.18 17.05 3.28
N GLY A 142 39.50 17.57 2.11
CA GLY A 142 39.97 16.77 0.96
C GLY A 142 38.81 16.24 0.10
N SER A 143 37.54 16.56 0.40
CA SER A 143 36.42 16.19 -0.45
C SER A 143 36.39 17.03 -1.73
N MET A 144 36.13 16.37 -2.88
CA MET A 144 35.95 17.08 -4.14
C MET A 144 34.49 17.50 -4.26
N GLN A 145 34.24 18.78 -4.44
CA GLN A 145 32.91 19.28 -4.80
C GLN A 145 32.94 19.77 -6.25
N VAL A 146 32.12 19.15 -7.07
CA VAL A 146 31.89 19.59 -8.46
C VAL A 146 30.72 20.55 -8.43
N PHE A 147 30.97 21.81 -8.79
CA PHE A 147 29.93 22.84 -8.82
C PHE A 147 29.42 23.02 -10.24
N ASN A 148 28.22 22.52 -10.44
CA ASN A 148 27.44 22.84 -11.63
C ASN A 148 26.17 23.56 -11.19
N SER A 149 25.76 24.60 -11.85
CA SER A 149 24.42 25.08 -11.74
C SER A 149 23.53 24.05 -12.42
N SER A 150 22.53 23.55 -11.69
CA SER A 150 21.54 22.60 -12.22
C SER A 150 20.20 23.29 -12.37
N THR A 151 19.59 23.13 -13.53
CA THR A 151 18.19 23.54 -13.75
C THR A 151 17.33 22.30 -13.74
N ASN A 152 16.30 22.30 -12.90
CA ASN A 152 15.37 21.20 -12.70
C ASN A 152 13.93 21.69 -12.86
N ILE A 153 13.11 20.92 -13.57
CA ILE A 153 11.65 21.13 -13.65
C ILE A 153 11.01 20.21 -12.61
N GLN A 154 10.51 20.80 -11.52
CA GLN A 154 9.94 20.03 -10.41
C GLN A 154 8.52 19.56 -10.71
N THR A 155 7.70 20.39 -11.32
CA THR A 155 6.32 20.04 -11.65
C THR A 155 5.86 20.73 -12.94
N MET A 156 4.87 20.11 -13.59
CA MET A 156 4.28 20.54 -14.84
C MET A 156 2.75 20.49 -14.74
N ALA A 157 2.06 21.46 -15.33
CA ALA A 157 0.61 21.52 -15.30
C ALA A 157 0.02 22.01 -16.63
N PRO A 158 -1.22 21.63 -16.97
CA PRO A 158 -1.92 22.19 -18.11
C PRO A 158 -2.23 23.66 -17.88
N GLY A 159 -2.05 24.46 -18.93
CA GLY A 159 -2.54 25.82 -19.01
C GLY A 159 -3.76 25.96 -19.92
N ALA A 160 -4.40 27.11 -19.89
CA ALA A 160 -5.48 27.39 -20.81
C ALA A 160 -4.99 27.36 -22.28
N ASP A 161 -5.90 27.03 -23.20
CA ASP A 161 -5.66 27.04 -24.65
C ASP A 161 -4.50 26.14 -25.14
N GLY A 162 -4.25 25.02 -24.46
CA GLY A 162 -3.19 24.08 -24.83
C GLY A 162 -1.78 24.55 -24.49
N THR A 163 -1.64 25.54 -23.62
CA THR A 163 -0.35 25.96 -23.03
C THR A 163 0.01 25.03 -21.87
N ILE A 164 1.28 25.10 -21.42
CA ILE A 164 1.76 24.36 -20.27
C ILE A 164 2.44 25.29 -19.27
N TRP A 165 2.30 24.99 -18.00
CA TRP A 165 3.00 25.63 -16.90
C TRP A 165 4.07 24.72 -16.37
N LEU A 166 5.21 25.29 -16.00
CA LEU A 166 6.31 24.59 -15.37
C LEU A 166 6.76 25.34 -14.12
N PHE A 167 7.10 24.62 -13.07
CA PHE A 167 7.91 25.18 -12.01
C PHE A 167 9.35 24.74 -12.22
N ARG A 168 10.20 25.74 -12.53
CA ARG A 168 11.61 25.57 -12.82
C ARG A 168 12.44 26.16 -11.71
N GLN A 169 13.44 25.40 -11.26
CA GLN A 169 14.39 25.85 -10.26
C GLN A 169 15.82 25.73 -10.81
N THR A 170 16.57 26.81 -10.75
CA THR A 170 17.98 26.85 -11.12
C THR A 170 18.80 27.10 -9.86
N ASN A 171 19.62 26.11 -9.48
CA ASN A 171 20.49 26.19 -8.31
C ASN A 171 21.91 26.43 -8.77
N SER A 172 22.57 27.43 -8.23
CA SER A 172 24.00 27.66 -8.39
C SER A 172 24.68 27.76 -7.03
N TYR A 173 25.83 27.12 -6.89
CA TYR A 173 26.59 27.13 -5.64
C TYR A 173 27.82 28.01 -5.77
N ALA A 174 28.20 28.72 -4.71
CA ALA A 174 29.42 29.51 -4.69
C ALA A 174 30.66 28.62 -4.48
N ASP A 175 31.82 29.03 -4.96
CA ASP A 175 33.09 28.31 -4.94
C ASP A 175 33.56 27.88 -3.53
N ASP A 176 33.08 28.54 -2.46
CA ASP A 176 33.47 28.23 -1.09
C ASP A 176 32.44 27.36 -0.35
N GLY A 177 31.36 26.94 -1.04
CA GLY A 177 30.31 26.10 -0.46
C GLY A 177 29.42 26.82 0.57
N THR A 178 29.53 28.11 0.73
CA THR A 178 28.85 28.84 1.81
C THR A 178 27.61 29.59 1.39
N GLU A 179 27.43 29.99 0.14
CA GLU A 179 26.22 30.67 -0.35
C GLU A 179 25.89 30.22 -1.79
N GLY A 180 24.84 29.38 -1.89
CA GLY A 180 24.22 29.10 -3.16
C GLY A 180 23.12 30.12 -3.50
N THR A 181 22.89 30.36 -4.78
CA THR A 181 21.69 31.08 -5.22
C THR A 181 20.73 30.11 -5.87
N SER A 182 19.46 30.18 -5.47
CA SER A 182 18.37 29.45 -6.09
C SER A 182 17.42 30.44 -6.76
N ILE A 183 17.14 30.22 -8.05
CA ILE A 183 16.16 31.00 -8.80
C ILE A 183 14.98 30.09 -9.08
N SER A 184 13.83 30.46 -8.53
CA SER A 184 12.58 29.75 -8.72
C SER A 184 11.66 30.52 -9.65
N GLU A 185 11.14 29.87 -10.69
CA GLU A 185 10.31 30.49 -11.71
C GLU A 185 9.12 29.61 -12.07
N LEU A 186 7.95 30.21 -12.17
CA LEU A 186 6.79 29.65 -12.87
C LEU A 186 6.83 30.16 -14.30
N ILE A 187 7.02 29.28 -15.25
CA ILE A 187 7.05 29.65 -16.67
C ILE A 187 5.87 29.05 -17.42
N GLN A 188 5.31 29.82 -18.32
CA GLN A 188 4.26 29.36 -19.24
C GLN A 188 4.85 29.24 -20.63
N LEU A 189 4.64 28.07 -21.25
CA LEU A 189 5.06 27.80 -22.63
C LEU A 189 3.83 27.59 -23.53
N ASP A 190 4.00 27.90 -24.82
CA ASP A 190 3.05 27.47 -25.84
C ASP A 190 3.23 25.98 -26.19
N ALA A 191 2.36 25.44 -27.04
CA ALA A 191 2.39 24.04 -27.48
C ALA A 191 3.69 23.63 -28.23
N HIS A 192 4.56 24.56 -28.57
CA HIS A 192 5.82 24.38 -29.24
C HIS A 192 7.04 24.63 -28.33
N GLY A 193 6.80 24.92 -27.04
CA GLY A 193 7.84 25.20 -26.07
C GLY A 193 8.32 26.66 -26.05
N THR A 194 7.65 27.60 -26.76
CA THR A 194 8.02 29.00 -26.74
C THR A 194 7.59 29.65 -25.44
N LEU A 195 8.49 30.32 -24.75
CA LEU A 195 8.21 31.05 -23.50
C LEU A 195 7.20 32.21 -23.76
N LEU A 196 6.08 32.16 -23.05
CA LEU A 196 5.04 33.19 -23.10
C LEU A 196 5.15 34.18 -21.95
N ARG A 197 5.38 33.68 -20.73
CA ARG A 197 5.59 34.51 -19.54
C ARG A 197 6.32 33.76 -18.42
N THR A 198 6.88 34.56 -17.50
CA THR A 198 7.51 34.12 -16.27
C THR A 198 6.85 34.81 -15.08
N ILE A 199 6.62 34.08 -14.01
CA ILE A 199 6.18 34.55 -12.70
C ILE A 199 7.26 34.14 -11.69
N THR A 200 7.74 35.10 -10.91
CA THR A 200 8.59 34.77 -9.77
C THR A 200 7.70 34.50 -8.57
N PRO A 201 7.74 33.29 -7.98
CA PRO A 201 6.98 32.99 -6.77
C PRO A 201 7.31 33.98 -5.66
N THR A 202 6.29 34.37 -4.89
CA THR A 202 6.47 35.25 -3.74
C THR A 202 6.98 34.41 -2.58
N GLU A 203 8.07 34.87 -1.96
CA GLU A 203 8.53 34.33 -0.67
C GLU A 203 7.78 35.03 0.47
N GLU A 204 7.41 34.34 1.54
CA GLU A 204 6.81 34.97 2.71
C GLU A 204 7.83 35.90 3.41
N GLU A 205 7.43 37.17 3.67
CA GLU A 205 8.30 38.19 4.29
C GLU A 205 8.66 37.94 5.78
N ASP A 206 8.05 36.92 6.42
CA ASP A 206 8.19 36.68 7.89
C ASP A 206 9.18 35.55 8.27
N ALA A 207 10.11 35.23 7.41
CA ALA A 207 11.09 34.20 7.70
C ALA A 207 12.31 34.78 8.47
N ASP A 208 12.60 34.15 9.60
CA ASP A 208 13.78 34.41 10.43
C ASP A 208 15.05 34.37 9.54
N GLU A 209 15.80 35.47 9.50
CA GLU A 209 17.00 35.67 8.65
C GLU A 209 18.15 34.64 8.92
N THR A 210 17.90 33.61 9.73
CA THR A 210 18.93 32.66 10.15
C THR A 210 19.01 31.37 9.32
N ASP A 211 18.00 31.08 8.49
CA ASP A 211 17.99 29.88 7.62
C ASP A 211 18.33 30.27 6.17
N SER A 212 19.59 30.16 5.81
CA SER A 212 20.14 30.48 4.48
C SER A 212 19.81 29.45 3.37
N TRP A 213 19.02 28.41 3.67
CA TRP A 213 18.69 27.34 2.74
C TRP A 213 17.18 27.19 2.60
N ARG A 214 16.46 28.18 2.05
CA ARG A 214 15.05 28.02 1.72
C ARG A 214 14.91 27.51 0.29
N TYR A 215 14.52 26.28 0.18
CA TYR A 215 14.00 25.71 -1.05
C TYR A 215 12.56 26.17 -1.23
N THR A 216 12.28 26.97 -2.25
CA THR A 216 10.90 27.17 -2.71
C THR A 216 10.46 25.85 -3.33
N TYR A 217 9.53 25.16 -2.70
CA TYR A 217 8.95 23.93 -3.20
C TYR A 217 7.53 24.21 -3.69
N ILE A 218 7.18 23.70 -4.86
CA ILE A 218 5.80 23.74 -5.37
C ILE A 218 5.43 22.32 -5.78
N ASP A 219 4.48 21.75 -5.08
CA ASP A 219 3.96 20.42 -5.35
C ASP A 219 2.99 20.44 -6.53
N THR A 220 2.04 21.35 -6.49
CA THR A 220 0.94 21.41 -7.46
C THR A 220 0.81 22.78 -8.07
N ILE A 221 0.62 22.82 -9.39
CA ILE A 221 0.24 24.02 -10.14
C ILE A 221 -1.11 23.76 -10.80
N LEU A 222 -2.05 24.68 -10.71
CA LEU A 222 -3.29 24.66 -11.48
C LEU A 222 -3.51 26.03 -12.13
N SER A 223 -4.26 26.05 -13.22
CA SER A 223 -4.70 27.29 -13.84
C SER A 223 -6.18 27.21 -14.22
N ASP A 224 -6.90 28.33 -14.09
CA ASP A 224 -8.29 28.43 -14.48
C ASP A 224 -8.46 29.01 -15.92
N ASP A 225 -9.68 28.97 -16.42
CA ASP A 225 -10.06 29.50 -17.74
C ASP A 225 -9.93 31.04 -17.88
N LYS A 226 -9.79 31.75 -16.74
CA LYS A 226 -9.54 33.18 -16.70
C LYS A 226 -8.04 33.52 -16.70
N GLY A 227 -7.17 32.50 -16.60
CA GLY A 227 -5.73 32.61 -16.60
C GLY A 227 -5.11 32.93 -15.24
N TYR A 228 -5.86 32.76 -14.13
CA TYR A 228 -5.26 32.76 -12.80
C TYR A 228 -4.43 31.48 -12.63
N VAL A 229 -3.34 31.56 -11.87
CA VAL A 229 -2.45 30.44 -11.55
C VAL A 229 -2.42 30.25 -10.05
N TYR A 230 -2.57 29.01 -9.64
CA TYR A 230 -2.61 28.58 -8.24
C TYR A 230 -1.44 27.64 -7.99
N THR A 231 -0.66 27.87 -6.95
CA THR A 231 0.44 27.00 -6.54
C THR A 231 0.25 26.51 -5.13
N TYR A 232 0.68 25.29 -4.82
CA TYR A 232 0.54 24.68 -3.52
C TYR A 232 1.83 23.97 -3.11
N ASP A 233 2.23 24.17 -1.84
CA ASP A 233 3.46 23.62 -1.23
C ASP A 233 3.19 22.83 0.06
N TYR A 234 1.97 22.27 0.23
CA TYR A 234 1.43 21.61 1.44
C TYR A 234 1.12 22.54 2.62
N GLN A 235 1.59 23.76 2.65
CA GLN A 235 1.37 24.72 3.73
C GLN A 235 0.65 25.98 3.25
N THR A 236 0.86 26.35 1.99
CA THR A 236 0.38 27.60 1.42
C THR A 236 -0.14 27.41 0.01
N VAL A 237 -1.30 28.00 -0.28
CA VAL A 237 -1.76 28.21 -1.65
C VAL A 237 -1.50 29.66 -2.02
N ASN A 238 -0.75 29.90 -3.09
CA ASN A 238 -0.54 31.23 -3.67
C ASN A 238 -1.35 31.37 -4.96
N VAL A 239 -1.97 32.50 -5.17
CA VAL A 239 -2.79 32.82 -6.35
C VAL A 239 -2.19 34.00 -7.09
N TYR A 240 -1.94 33.82 -8.39
CA TYR A 240 -1.41 34.83 -9.30
C TYR A 240 -2.43 35.18 -10.38
N GLY A 241 -2.48 36.45 -10.74
CA GLY A 241 -3.39 36.94 -11.77
C GLY A 241 -2.95 36.63 -13.20
N PRO A 242 -3.84 36.88 -14.19
CA PRO A 242 -3.52 36.69 -15.61
C PRO A 242 -2.32 37.51 -16.10
N ASP A 243 -1.98 38.58 -15.40
CA ASP A 243 -0.81 39.42 -15.67
C ASP A 243 0.46 38.95 -14.94
N GLY A 244 0.38 37.85 -14.17
CA GLY A 244 1.46 37.33 -13.36
C GLY A 244 1.64 38.00 -12.00
N SER A 245 0.79 38.99 -11.66
CA SER A 245 0.87 39.63 -10.36
C SER A 245 0.32 38.76 -9.24
N PHE A 246 0.95 38.78 -8.06
CA PHE A 246 0.41 38.15 -6.86
C PHE A 246 -0.94 38.72 -6.46
N VAL A 247 -1.93 37.87 -6.17
CA VAL A 247 -3.30 38.28 -5.81
C VAL A 247 -3.57 38.10 -4.33
N PHE A 248 -3.36 36.91 -3.80
CA PHE A 248 -3.48 36.54 -2.37
C PHE A 248 -2.89 35.18 -2.10
N SER A 249 -2.72 34.86 -0.83
CA SER A 249 -2.40 33.51 -0.37
C SER A 249 -3.36 33.04 0.72
N LYS A 250 -3.39 31.71 0.92
CA LYS A 250 -4.01 31.03 2.05
C LYS A 250 -3.00 30.08 2.66
N SER A 251 -2.91 30.06 4.00
CA SER A 251 -1.98 29.19 4.74
C SER A 251 -2.60 28.70 6.06
N GLY A 252 -1.98 27.69 6.67
CA GLY A 252 -2.32 27.17 8.00
C GLY A 252 -3.35 26.06 8.00
N ASP A 253 -3.99 25.87 9.17
CA ASP A 253 -4.89 24.72 9.46
C ASP A 253 -6.11 24.61 8.55
N GLU A 254 -6.41 25.65 7.77
CA GLU A 254 -7.51 25.63 6.80
C GLU A 254 -7.18 24.86 5.50
N LEU A 255 -5.90 24.48 5.32
CA LEU A 255 -5.38 23.76 4.15
C LEU A 255 -5.20 22.26 4.40
N ASN A 256 -6.11 21.61 5.12
CA ASN A 256 -6.05 20.17 5.43
C ASN A 256 -6.46 19.27 4.25
N GLY A 257 -6.16 19.65 3.00
CA GLY A 257 -6.55 18.90 1.81
C GLY A 257 -5.62 19.17 0.64
N GLN A 258 -6.00 18.66 -0.52
CA GLN A 258 -5.23 18.79 -1.76
C GLN A 258 -5.79 19.91 -2.63
N LEU A 259 -4.91 20.68 -3.26
CA LEU A 259 -5.29 21.61 -4.31
C LEU A 259 -5.80 20.82 -5.52
N CYS A 260 -7.02 21.10 -5.96
CA CYS A 260 -7.67 20.37 -7.05
C CYS A 260 -8.58 21.27 -7.86
N GLN A 261 -9.05 20.76 -8.98
CA GLN A 261 -9.90 21.47 -9.92
C GLN A 261 -11.16 20.64 -10.20
N LEU A 262 -12.36 21.19 -9.96
CA LEU A 262 -13.62 20.56 -10.33
C LEU A 262 -13.99 20.78 -11.80
N SER A 263 -13.66 21.96 -12.31
CA SER A 263 -13.88 22.35 -13.71
C SER A 263 -12.82 23.36 -14.13
N GLU A 264 -12.77 23.71 -15.42
CA GLU A 264 -11.83 24.71 -15.93
C GLU A 264 -11.91 26.07 -15.20
N SER A 265 -13.04 26.39 -14.56
CA SER A 265 -13.28 27.64 -13.85
C SER A 265 -13.27 27.53 -12.32
N GLU A 266 -13.23 26.32 -11.76
CA GLU A 266 -13.37 26.09 -10.31
C GLU A 266 -12.13 25.39 -9.75
N VAL A 267 -11.18 26.17 -9.24
CA VAL A 267 -9.99 25.72 -8.50
C VAL A 267 -10.21 25.89 -7.01
N GLY A 268 -9.79 24.95 -6.19
CA GLY A 268 -9.94 24.99 -4.74
C GLY A 268 -9.24 23.84 -4.07
N ILE A 269 -9.59 23.57 -2.82
CA ILE A 269 -9.04 22.47 -2.04
C ILE A 269 -10.12 21.50 -1.60
N THR A 270 -9.74 20.24 -1.40
CA THR A 270 -10.55 19.30 -0.62
C THR A 270 -10.48 19.66 0.86
N ALA A 271 -11.59 19.57 1.57
CA ALA A 271 -11.64 19.93 2.99
C ALA A 271 -12.72 19.11 3.70
N SER A 272 -12.65 19.06 5.03
CA SER A 272 -13.75 18.57 5.85
C SER A 272 -14.60 19.74 6.31
N SER A 273 -15.90 19.65 6.06
CA SER A 273 -16.87 20.62 6.59
C SER A 273 -17.05 20.47 8.11
N ALA A 274 -17.72 21.42 8.73
CA ALA A 274 -17.96 21.42 10.18
C ALA A 274 -18.79 20.22 10.70
N ASP A 275 -19.54 19.54 9.83
CA ASP A 275 -20.28 18.31 10.11
C ASP A 275 -19.52 17.03 9.70
N GLY A 276 -18.22 17.15 9.35
CA GLY A 276 -17.33 16.04 9.07
C GLY A 276 -17.47 15.45 7.66
N LYS A 277 -18.20 16.12 6.75
CA LYS A 277 -18.34 15.68 5.35
C LYS A 277 -17.23 16.24 4.49
N MET A 278 -16.82 15.49 3.47
CA MET A 278 -15.89 15.98 2.46
C MET A 278 -16.54 17.03 1.57
N VAL A 279 -15.84 18.13 1.38
CA VAL A 279 -16.25 19.24 0.51
C VAL A 279 -15.08 19.71 -0.34
N PHE A 280 -15.40 20.20 -1.51
CA PHE A 280 -14.51 21.05 -2.28
C PHE A 280 -14.77 22.50 -1.87
N ARG A 281 -13.74 23.23 -1.44
CA ARG A 281 -13.79 24.62 -1.06
C ARG A 281 -13.07 25.46 -2.11
N GLN A 282 -13.86 26.23 -2.89
CA GLN A 282 -13.34 27.03 -3.98
C GLN A 282 -12.45 28.17 -3.46
N LEU A 283 -11.37 28.48 -4.19
CA LEU A 283 -10.60 29.70 -4.07
C LEU A 283 -11.19 30.76 -5.02
N ASP A 284 -11.55 31.92 -4.50
CA ASP A 284 -12.15 33.00 -5.31
C ASP A 284 -11.17 34.17 -5.46
N PRO A 285 -10.54 34.34 -6.63
CA PRO A 285 -9.60 35.42 -6.86
C PRO A 285 -10.24 36.82 -6.84
N GLU A 286 -11.57 36.95 -7.09
CA GLU A 286 -12.24 38.23 -7.10
C GLU A 286 -12.46 38.75 -5.67
N THR A 287 -12.85 37.88 -4.73
CA THR A 287 -13.01 38.22 -3.32
C THR A 287 -11.72 38.09 -2.52
N LYS A 288 -10.71 37.43 -3.06
CA LYS A 288 -9.43 37.08 -2.43
C LYS A 288 -9.62 36.23 -1.17
N ASP A 289 -10.57 35.34 -1.21
CA ASP A 289 -10.98 34.51 -0.07
C ASP A 289 -11.57 33.19 -0.53
N TRP A 290 -12.03 32.37 0.43
CA TRP A 290 -12.79 31.18 0.15
C TRP A 290 -14.13 31.52 -0.54
N GLY A 291 -14.42 30.81 -1.59
CA GLY A 291 -15.67 30.90 -2.33
C GLY A 291 -16.69 29.85 -1.86
N LYS A 292 -17.37 29.25 -2.81
CA LYS A 292 -18.41 28.23 -2.58
C LYS A 292 -17.83 26.93 -2.04
N GLU A 293 -18.53 26.32 -1.09
CA GLU A 293 -18.33 24.91 -0.73
C GLU A 293 -19.28 24.01 -1.53
N THR A 294 -18.72 22.96 -2.12
CA THR A 294 -19.47 21.95 -2.88
C THR A 294 -19.24 20.60 -2.24
N PRO A 295 -20.29 19.89 -1.78
CA PRO A 295 -20.15 18.52 -1.28
C PRO A 295 -19.53 17.62 -2.35
N ILE A 296 -18.61 16.75 -1.93
CA ILE A 296 -17.97 15.73 -2.78
C ILE A 296 -18.06 14.37 -2.12
N SER A 297 -17.83 13.31 -2.88
CA SER A 297 -17.80 11.95 -2.35
C SER A 297 -16.76 11.80 -1.24
N SER A 298 -17.10 11.13 -0.13
CA SER A 298 -16.16 10.78 0.94
C SER A 298 -15.04 9.85 0.46
N ARG A 299 -15.20 9.21 -0.69
CA ARG A 299 -14.21 8.35 -1.34
C ARG A 299 -13.25 9.09 -2.28
N ALA A 300 -13.47 10.39 -2.52
CA ALA A 300 -12.68 11.18 -3.46
C ALA A 300 -11.39 11.69 -2.80
N TRP A 301 -10.29 10.96 -2.99
CA TRP A 301 -8.96 11.38 -2.51
C TRP A 301 -8.29 12.31 -3.51
N ASN A 302 -8.16 11.89 -4.78
CA ASN A 302 -7.61 12.71 -5.86
C ASN A 302 -8.74 13.11 -6.81
N ILE A 303 -8.93 14.41 -7.00
CA ILE A 303 -9.99 14.97 -7.83
C ILE A 303 -9.41 15.51 -9.13
N TYR A 304 -10.07 15.19 -10.22
CA TYR A 304 -9.71 15.63 -11.57
C TYR A 304 -10.88 16.37 -12.21
N PRO A 305 -10.60 17.32 -13.10
CA PRO A 305 -11.64 18.11 -13.76
C PRO A 305 -12.67 17.24 -14.46
N GLY A 306 -13.93 17.62 -14.31
CA GLY A 306 -15.05 16.97 -15.00
C GLY A 306 -15.07 17.27 -16.52
N ASN A 307 -16.08 16.75 -17.15
CA ASN A 307 -16.34 16.98 -18.59
C ASN A 307 -17.83 17.33 -18.82
N ASP A 308 -18.33 17.21 -20.02
CA ASP A 308 -19.75 17.48 -20.33
C ASP A 308 -20.75 16.61 -19.57
N VAL A 309 -20.35 15.40 -19.13
CA VAL A 309 -21.19 14.41 -18.45
C VAL A 309 -21.02 14.44 -16.94
N TYR A 310 -19.77 14.57 -16.48
CA TYR A 310 -19.40 14.45 -15.09
C TYR A 310 -18.98 15.81 -14.51
N THR A 311 -19.35 16.04 -13.24
CA THR A 311 -18.95 17.25 -12.49
C THR A 311 -17.46 17.22 -12.18
N TYR A 312 -16.95 16.07 -11.75
CA TYR A 312 -15.55 15.78 -11.52
C TYR A 312 -15.32 14.28 -11.64
N PHE A 313 -14.05 13.90 -11.78
CA PHE A 313 -13.58 12.54 -11.64
C PHE A 313 -12.74 12.39 -10.37
N PHE A 314 -12.62 11.16 -9.89
CA PHE A 314 -11.71 10.82 -8.79
C PHE A 314 -11.24 9.38 -8.89
N THR A 315 -10.09 9.08 -8.29
CA THR A 315 -9.54 7.72 -8.23
C THR A 315 -9.87 7.07 -6.89
N ASN A 316 -10.17 5.78 -6.92
CA ASN A 316 -10.33 4.96 -5.73
C ASN A 316 -10.12 3.49 -6.10
N ASN A 317 -9.31 2.76 -5.30
CA ASN A 317 -9.07 1.31 -5.44
C ASN A 317 -8.77 0.82 -6.87
N GLY A 318 -7.92 1.55 -7.62
CA GLY A 318 -7.55 1.17 -8.98
C GLY A 318 -8.68 1.32 -9.99
N SER A 319 -9.59 2.25 -9.77
CA SER A 319 -10.68 2.62 -10.68
C SER A 319 -10.85 4.13 -10.72
N ILE A 320 -11.39 4.63 -11.81
CA ILE A 320 -11.78 6.02 -11.96
C ILE A 320 -13.30 6.11 -11.84
N PHE A 321 -13.76 6.96 -10.97
CA PHE A 321 -15.18 7.27 -10.75
C PHE A 321 -15.49 8.68 -11.25
N GLY A 322 -16.76 8.91 -11.60
CA GLY A 322 -17.25 10.22 -11.98
C GLY A 322 -18.61 10.53 -11.34
N GLU A 323 -18.80 11.75 -10.85
CA GLU A 323 -20.10 12.22 -10.39
C GLU A 323 -20.88 12.82 -11.55
N ARG A 324 -22.03 12.25 -11.86
CA ARG A 324 -22.87 12.72 -12.98
C ARG A 324 -23.48 14.08 -12.71
N LYS A 325 -23.37 15.00 -13.69
CA LYS A 325 -23.97 16.36 -13.60
C LYS A 325 -25.49 16.37 -13.51
N ASP A 326 -26.16 15.40 -14.18
CA ASP A 326 -27.61 15.36 -14.29
C ASP A 326 -28.31 14.75 -13.08
N THR A 327 -27.65 13.84 -12.36
CA THR A 327 -28.22 13.07 -11.25
C THR A 327 -27.51 13.23 -9.91
N GLY A 328 -26.25 13.67 -9.93
CA GLY A 328 -25.36 13.63 -8.77
C GLY A 328 -24.93 12.21 -8.37
N ALA A 329 -25.24 11.20 -9.19
CA ALA A 329 -24.85 9.83 -8.90
C ALA A 329 -23.36 9.63 -9.23
N VAL A 330 -22.65 8.92 -8.34
CA VAL A 330 -21.28 8.49 -8.57
C VAL A 330 -21.30 7.14 -9.28
N GLU A 331 -20.61 7.03 -10.40
CA GLU A 331 -20.48 5.78 -11.13
C GLU A 331 -19.04 5.48 -11.53
N LYS A 332 -18.68 4.19 -11.62
CA LYS A 332 -17.37 3.74 -12.09
C LYS A 332 -17.27 4.01 -13.60
N VAL A 333 -16.31 4.83 -14.01
CA VAL A 333 -16.08 5.22 -15.41
C VAL A 333 -15.06 4.31 -16.06
N VAL A 334 -13.98 4.00 -15.34
CA VAL A 334 -12.91 3.11 -15.78
C VAL A 334 -12.50 2.21 -14.63
N ASP A 335 -12.40 0.94 -14.91
CA ASP A 335 -11.75 -0.04 -14.08
C ASP A 335 -10.48 -0.48 -14.79
N TRP A 336 -9.30 -0.09 -14.26
CA TRP A 336 -8.02 -0.38 -14.89
C TRP A 336 -7.81 -1.88 -15.06
N LEU A 337 -8.20 -2.67 -14.05
CA LEU A 337 -8.05 -4.11 -14.08
C LEU A 337 -8.96 -4.76 -15.14
N ALA A 338 -10.18 -4.26 -15.30
CA ALA A 338 -11.08 -4.70 -16.36
C ALA A 338 -10.58 -4.33 -17.77
N CYS A 339 -9.64 -3.38 -17.87
CA CYS A 339 -8.95 -3.02 -19.11
C CYS A 339 -7.63 -3.78 -19.31
N ASP A 340 -7.30 -4.76 -18.47
CA ASP A 340 -6.00 -5.45 -18.42
C ASP A 340 -4.82 -4.49 -18.19
N VAL A 341 -5.04 -3.43 -17.40
CA VAL A 341 -4.03 -2.47 -16.98
C VAL A 341 -3.78 -2.64 -15.50
N ASP A 342 -2.51 -2.74 -15.13
CA ASP A 342 -2.09 -2.74 -13.74
C ASP A 342 -2.03 -1.30 -13.21
N SER A 343 -3.01 -0.95 -12.36
CA SER A 343 -3.02 0.39 -11.75
C SER A 343 -1.81 0.67 -10.86
N ASN A 344 -1.13 -0.37 -10.36
CA ASN A 344 0.09 -0.21 -9.57
C ASN A 344 1.25 0.37 -10.39
N THR A 345 1.19 0.25 -11.72
CA THR A 345 2.22 0.75 -12.63
C THR A 345 1.93 2.14 -13.19
N ILE A 346 0.81 2.74 -12.84
CA ILE A 346 0.48 4.10 -13.28
C ILE A 346 1.22 5.08 -12.39
N SER A 347 2.10 5.89 -12.98
CA SER A 347 2.92 6.84 -12.26
C SER A 347 2.08 7.94 -11.62
N ASN A 348 2.08 8.02 -10.28
CA ASN A 348 1.55 9.12 -9.48
C ASN A 348 0.21 9.71 -9.98
N ASP A 349 -0.73 8.83 -10.34
CA ASP A 349 -2.02 9.24 -10.93
C ASP A 349 -1.90 10.11 -12.20
N GLN A 350 -0.79 10.00 -12.94
CA GLN A 350 -0.55 10.74 -14.18
C GLN A 350 -1.36 10.12 -15.33
N PHE A 351 -2.61 10.44 -15.36
CA PHE A 351 -3.50 10.10 -16.45
C PHE A 351 -4.43 11.28 -16.79
N GLY A 352 -5.06 11.22 -17.95
CA GLY A 352 -6.09 12.20 -18.31
C GLY A 352 -7.01 11.72 -19.42
N PHE A 353 -8.18 12.33 -19.47
CA PHE A 353 -9.18 12.10 -20.49
C PHE A 353 -8.94 13.03 -21.68
N LEU A 354 -8.96 12.45 -22.87
CA LEU A 354 -8.89 13.18 -24.11
C LEU A 354 -10.31 13.53 -24.61
N SER A 355 -10.42 14.54 -25.45
CA SER A 355 -11.72 15.02 -25.98
C SER A 355 -12.46 13.95 -26.80
N ASP A 356 -11.76 13.00 -27.39
CA ASP A 356 -12.31 11.88 -28.14
C ASP A 356 -12.69 10.66 -27.26
N GLY A 357 -12.48 10.77 -25.94
CA GLY A 357 -12.79 9.75 -24.94
C GLY A 357 -11.73 8.67 -24.75
N ARG A 358 -10.57 8.78 -25.38
CA ARG A 358 -9.39 8.00 -25.02
C ARG A 358 -8.86 8.49 -23.66
N ILE A 359 -8.08 7.62 -23.03
CA ILE A 359 -7.36 7.95 -21.79
C ILE A 359 -5.88 7.72 -22.05
N VAL A 360 -5.05 8.66 -21.65
CA VAL A 360 -3.59 8.53 -21.70
C VAL A 360 -3.02 8.52 -20.30
N ALA A 361 -1.99 7.70 -20.08
CA ALA A 361 -1.28 7.62 -18.79
C ALA A 361 0.20 7.31 -19.01
N VAL A 362 1.03 7.69 -18.06
CA VAL A 362 2.42 7.21 -17.94
C VAL A 362 2.40 5.99 -17.04
N THR A 363 3.01 4.91 -17.50
CA THR A 363 3.09 3.64 -16.77
C THR A 363 4.52 3.11 -16.80
N TYR A 364 4.83 2.15 -15.93
CA TYR A 364 6.14 1.49 -15.94
C TYR A 364 6.01 -0.03 -15.98
N GLU A 365 6.98 -0.66 -16.60
CA GLU A 365 7.15 -2.10 -16.66
C GLU A 365 8.41 -2.47 -15.91
N SER A 366 8.30 -3.36 -14.92
CA SER A 366 9.47 -3.92 -14.23
C SER A 366 10.09 -5.00 -15.09
N SER A 367 11.39 -4.93 -15.31
CA SER A 367 12.12 -5.95 -16.04
C SER A 367 12.72 -7.00 -15.10
N ASN A 368 12.91 -8.23 -15.60
CA ASN A 368 13.41 -9.37 -14.83
C ASN A 368 14.84 -9.21 -14.30
N ASP A 369 15.56 -8.19 -14.76
CA ASP A 369 16.94 -7.85 -14.33
C ASP A 369 16.98 -6.77 -13.24
N GLY A 370 15.81 -6.43 -12.66
CA GLY A 370 15.67 -5.44 -11.59
C GLY A 370 15.56 -3.99 -12.10
N GLY A 371 15.54 -3.78 -13.42
CA GLY A 371 15.26 -2.48 -14.02
C GLY A 371 13.76 -2.20 -14.08
N SER A 372 13.41 -0.92 -14.20
CA SER A 372 12.06 -0.50 -14.58
C SER A 372 12.13 0.40 -15.81
N ARG A 373 11.17 0.26 -16.70
CA ARG A 373 11.05 1.05 -17.92
C ARG A 373 9.69 1.72 -17.96
N GLN A 374 9.69 3.02 -18.21
CA GLN A 374 8.42 3.73 -18.41
C GLN A 374 7.92 3.58 -19.84
N GLN A 375 6.60 3.59 -19.97
CA GLN A 375 5.86 3.53 -21.24
C GLN A 375 4.71 4.52 -21.21
N ILE A 376 4.23 4.91 -22.36
CA ILE A 376 2.99 5.69 -22.48
C ILE A 376 1.87 4.70 -22.82
N LEU A 377 0.86 4.69 -21.97
CA LEU A 377 -0.37 3.91 -22.14
C LEU A 377 -1.45 4.80 -22.78
N VAL A 378 -2.06 4.30 -23.84
CA VAL A 378 -3.29 4.88 -24.41
C VAL A 378 -4.40 3.85 -24.36
N LEU A 379 -5.49 4.16 -23.64
CA LEU A 379 -6.71 3.37 -23.65
C LEU A 379 -7.67 3.90 -24.73
N ALA A 380 -7.91 3.09 -25.75
CA ALA A 380 -8.90 3.40 -26.78
C ALA A 380 -10.18 2.59 -26.56
N ARG A 381 -11.34 3.18 -26.84
CA ARG A 381 -12.61 2.45 -26.86
C ARG A 381 -12.70 1.59 -28.11
N ALA A 382 -13.00 0.31 -27.94
CA ALA A 382 -13.25 -0.63 -29.01
C ALA A 382 -14.64 -1.24 -28.88
N ASP A 383 -15.21 -1.67 -29.99
CA ASP A 383 -16.44 -2.45 -29.94
C ASP A 383 -16.21 -3.75 -29.18
N ALA A 384 -17.06 -4.06 -28.18
CA ALA A 384 -16.92 -5.27 -27.37
C ALA A 384 -16.89 -6.55 -28.25
N ASP A 385 -17.59 -6.57 -29.40
CA ASP A 385 -17.59 -7.66 -30.34
C ASP A 385 -16.25 -7.83 -31.13
N SER A 386 -15.37 -6.85 -31.06
CA SER A 386 -14.03 -6.91 -31.70
C SER A 386 -12.98 -7.63 -30.86
N VAL A 387 -13.25 -7.85 -29.55
CA VAL A 387 -12.36 -8.55 -28.64
C VAL A 387 -12.56 -10.06 -28.73
N GLN A 388 -11.48 -10.82 -28.84
CA GLN A 388 -11.55 -12.29 -28.85
C GLN A 388 -12.14 -12.78 -27.51
N PRO A 389 -13.25 -13.58 -27.58
CA PRO A 389 -13.88 -14.05 -26.34
C PRO A 389 -12.96 -15.06 -25.63
N LYS A 390 -12.70 -14.81 -24.36
CA LYS A 390 -12.04 -15.75 -23.45
C LYS A 390 -13.07 -16.32 -22.47
N THR A 391 -12.77 -17.48 -21.90
CA THR A 391 -13.58 -18.01 -20.79
C THR A 391 -13.31 -17.15 -19.54
N GLU A 392 -14.32 -16.42 -19.11
CA GLU A 392 -14.24 -15.58 -17.92
C GLU A 392 -14.44 -16.44 -16.66
N LEU A 393 -13.53 -16.27 -15.69
CA LEU A 393 -13.59 -16.86 -14.37
C LEU A 393 -13.72 -15.75 -13.33
N ALA A 394 -14.83 -15.78 -12.59
CA ALA A 394 -15.11 -14.79 -11.56
C ALA A 394 -14.28 -15.06 -10.30
N LEU A 395 -13.47 -14.08 -9.89
CA LEU A 395 -12.70 -14.10 -8.67
C LEU A 395 -13.31 -13.11 -7.67
N ALA A 396 -13.77 -13.59 -6.52
CA ALA A 396 -14.22 -12.75 -5.42
C ALA A 396 -13.07 -12.43 -4.47
N CYS A 397 -12.95 -11.17 -4.06
CA CYS A 397 -12.02 -10.72 -3.03
C CYS A 397 -12.70 -9.70 -2.11
N PHE A 398 -12.05 -9.36 -1.00
CA PHE A 398 -12.39 -8.25 -0.11
C PHE A 398 -11.15 -7.36 0.09
N GLY A 399 -10.88 -6.50 -0.90
CA GLY A 399 -9.60 -5.82 -1.10
C GLY A 399 -8.62 -6.71 -1.87
N LEU A 400 -8.35 -6.35 -3.12
CA LEU A 400 -7.42 -7.12 -3.95
C LEU A 400 -5.98 -6.80 -3.57
N ASP A 401 -5.21 -7.84 -3.26
CA ASP A 401 -3.78 -7.73 -2.98
C ASP A 401 -3.00 -7.10 -4.14
N TYR A 402 -1.94 -6.34 -3.80
CA TYR A 402 -1.09 -5.61 -4.74
C TYR A 402 -0.40 -6.54 -5.76
N ASN A 403 0.26 -7.58 -5.30
CA ASN A 403 0.99 -8.52 -6.15
C ASN A 403 0.04 -9.35 -7.01
N LEU A 404 -1.10 -9.74 -6.41
CA LEU A 404 -2.13 -10.51 -7.10
C LEU A 404 -2.78 -9.69 -8.23
N ARG A 405 -2.93 -8.36 -8.08
CA ARG A 405 -3.42 -7.46 -9.13
C ARG A 405 -2.51 -7.53 -10.37
N SER A 406 -1.22 -7.38 -10.17
CA SER A 406 -0.21 -7.45 -11.25
C SER A 406 -0.23 -8.82 -11.93
N GLN A 407 -0.34 -9.90 -11.15
CA GLN A 407 -0.39 -11.26 -11.69
C GLN A 407 -1.68 -11.54 -12.49
N ILE A 408 -2.83 -11.02 -12.07
CA ILE A 408 -4.08 -11.11 -12.83
C ILE A 408 -3.94 -10.43 -14.18
N VAL A 409 -3.38 -9.23 -14.23
CA VAL A 409 -3.14 -8.51 -15.49
C VAL A 409 -2.20 -9.30 -16.39
N LYS A 410 -1.08 -9.79 -15.85
CA LYS A 410 -0.11 -10.64 -16.58
C LYS A 410 -0.79 -11.89 -17.15
N PHE A 411 -1.58 -12.59 -16.32
CA PHE A 411 -2.33 -13.77 -16.73
C PHE A 411 -3.36 -13.45 -17.81
N ASN A 412 -4.18 -12.42 -17.62
CA ASN A 412 -5.21 -12.03 -18.58
C ASN A 412 -4.64 -11.66 -19.94
N ARG A 413 -3.46 -11.03 -19.98
CA ARG A 413 -2.76 -10.70 -21.22
C ARG A 413 -2.16 -11.92 -21.90
N SER A 414 -1.53 -12.80 -21.17
CA SER A 414 -0.77 -13.94 -21.70
C SER A 414 -1.65 -15.15 -22.06
N SER A 415 -2.75 -15.36 -21.32
CA SER A 415 -3.65 -16.48 -21.56
C SER A 415 -4.48 -16.27 -22.82
N ALA A 416 -4.47 -17.26 -23.72
CA ALA A 416 -5.31 -17.24 -24.93
C ALA A 416 -6.78 -17.60 -24.63
N ASP A 417 -7.03 -18.45 -23.63
CA ASP A 417 -8.31 -19.12 -23.41
C ASP A 417 -9.09 -18.56 -22.21
N TYR A 418 -8.41 -17.98 -21.23
CA TYR A 418 -8.99 -17.61 -19.94
C TYR A 418 -8.78 -16.13 -19.59
N ARG A 419 -9.73 -15.60 -18.82
CA ARG A 419 -9.67 -14.26 -18.23
C ARG A 419 -10.20 -14.30 -16.79
N ILE A 420 -9.47 -13.72 -15.85
CA ILE A 420 -9.93 -13.51 -14.48
C ILE A 420 -10.69 -12.18 -14.44
N VAL A 421 -11.93 -12.23 -13.98
CA VAL A 421 -12.78 -11.07 -13.73
C VAL A 421 -12.95 -10.90 -12.24
N VAL A 422 -12.39 -9.84 -11.71
CA VAL A 422 -12.41 -9.57 -10.27
C VAL A 422 -13.72 -8.91 -9.86
N LYS A 423 -14.28 -9.37 -8.75
CA LYS A 423 -15.37 -8.73 -8.03
C LYS A 423 -14.90 -8.44 -6.61
N ASP A 424 -14.54 -7.19 -6.39
CA ASP A 424 -14.08 -6.72 -5.08
C ASP A 424 -15.26 -6.33 -4.21
N TYR A 425 -15.50 -7.09 -3.17
CA TYR A 425 -16.61 -6.86 -2.25
C TYR A 425 -16.31 -5.75 -1.23
N SER A 426 -15.06 -5.30 -1.09
CA SER A 426 -14.73 -4.12 -0.27
C SER A 426 -15.42 -2.84 -0.77
N GLU A 427 -15.77 -2.79 -2.05
CA GLU A 427 -16.52 -1.66 -2.63
C GLU A 427 -17.92 -1.46 -2.01
N TYR A 428 -18.46 -2.47 -1.32
CA TYR A 428 -19.75 -2.40 -0.63
C TYR A 428 -19.64 -2.00 0.85
N ALA A 429 -18.42 -1.83 1.37
CA ALA A 429 -18.20 -1.32 2.71
C ALA A 429 -18.73 0.12 2.82
N THR A 430 -19.28 0.46 3.98
CA THR A 430 -19.75 1.81 4.30
C THR A 430 -19.15 2.27 5.61
N ASP A 431 -19.19 3.57 5.89
CA ASP A 431 -18.70 4.13 7.16
C ASP A 431 -19.42 3.52 8.38
N ASP A 432 -20.68 3.07 8.20
CA ASP A 432 -21.48 2.46 9.27
C ASP A 432 -21.36 0.93 9.33
N ASP A 433 -20.94 0.26 8.22
CA ASP A 433 -20.84 -1.20 8.14
C ASP A 433 -19.69 -1.61 7.19
N TYR A 434 -18.52 -1.80 7.77
CA TYR A 434 -17.34 -2.29 7.06
C TYR A 434 -17.55 -3.70 6.48
N ASN A 435 -18.38 -4.53 7.12
CA ASN A 435 -18.65 -5.92 6.73
C ASN A 435 -19.80 -6.08 5.72
N ALA A 436 -20.38 -4.99 5.22
CA ALA A 436 -21.49 -5.04 4.26
C ALA A 436 -21.14 -5.85 3.00
N GLY A 437 -19.89 -5.75 2.52
CA GLY A 437 -19.38 -6.53 1.39
C GLY A 437 -19.33 -8.04 1.65
N LEU A 438 -18.87 -8.47 2.82
CA LEU A 438 -18.85 -9.87 3.20
C LEU A 438 -20.29 -10.42 3.34
N THR A 439 -21.20 -9.64 3.92
CA THR A 439 -22.62 -9.96 4.00
C THR A 439 -23.23 -10.16 2.61
N LYS A 440 -22.89 -9.29 1.66
CA LYS A 440 -23.32 -9.39 0.27
C LYS A 440 -22.78 -10.64 -0.41
N LEU A 441 -21.48 -10.92 -0.30
CA LEU A 441 -20.87 -12.14 -0.85
C LEU A 441 -21.57 -13.39 -0.32
N ASN A 442 -21.77 -13.49 1.00
CA ASN A 442 -22.47 -14.61 1.63
C ASN A 442 -23.91 -14.76 1.10
N THR A 443 -24.62 -13.65 0.90
CA THR A 443 -25.98 -13.65 0.33
C THR A 443 -25.98 -14.18 -1.11
N GLU A 444 -25.03 -13.77 -1.92
CA GLU A 444 -24.88 -14.25 -3.30
C GLU A 444 -24.55 -15.74 -3.35
N ILE A 445 -23.63 -16.21 -2.52
CA ILE A 445 -23.31 -17.64 -2.39
C ILE A 445 -24.56 -18.45 -2.00
N ILE A 446 -25.34 -17.99 -1.01
CA ILE A 446 -26.57 -18.65 -0.57
C ILE A 446 -27.61 -18.68 -1.69
N SER A 447 -27.69 -17.62 -2.50
CA SER A 447 -28.61 -17.54 -3.65
C SER A 447 -28.18 -18.39 -4.87
N GLY A 448 -26.97 -18.99 -4.82
CA GLY A 448 -26.40 -19.82 -5.88
C GLY A 448 -25.49 -19.09 -6.85
N SER A 449 -25.21 -17.79 -6.60
CA SER A 449 -24.22 -17.02 -7.38
C SER A 449 -22.83 -17.17 -6.75
N VAL A 450 -22.27 -18.39 -6.85
CA VAL A 450 -20.96 -18.70 -6.29
C VAL A 450 -19.87 -18.28 -7.29
N PRO A 451 -18.82 -17.56 -6.86
CA PRO A 451 -17.68 -17.23 -7.73
C PRO A 451 -16.90 -18.48 -8.13
N ASP A 452 -16.10 -18.40 -9.19
CA ASP A 452 -15.23 -19.52 -9.62
C ASP A 452 -14.00 -19.66 -8.72
N LEU A 453 -13.46 -18.51 -8.29
CA LEU A 453 -12.28 -18.36 -7.45
C LEU A 453 -12.56 -17.42 -6.28
N ILE A 454 -11.83 -17.61 -5.19
CA ILE A 454 -11.81 -16.70 -4.05
C ILE A 454 -10.34 -16.34 -3.77
N ALA A 455 -10.05 -15.04 -3.66
CA ALA A 455 -8.81 -14.53 -3.09
C ALA A 455 -9.12 -13.98 -1.70
N ASN A 456 -8.55 -14.59 -0.69
CA ASN A 456 -8.78 -14.25 0.71
C ASN A 456 -7.54 -13.61 1.33
N ASN A 457 -7.70 -12.39 1.83
CA ASN A 457 -6.73 -11.64 2.63
C ASN A 457 -7.05 -11.73 4.13
N MET A 458 -7.37 -12.93 4.61
CA MET A 458 -7.70 -13.27 6.00
C MET A 458 -9.07 -12.80 6.51
N GLN A 459 -9.90 -12.13 5.69
CA GLN A 459 -11.20 -11.60 6.13
C GLN A 459 -12.39 -12.53 5.87
N MET A 460 -12.22 -13.50 4.96
CA MET A 460 -13.32 -14.41 4.58
C MET A 460 -13.31 -15.69 5.42
N PRO A 461 -14.48 -16.25 5.75
CA PRO A 461 -14.59 -17.45 6.58
C PRO A 461 -14.32 -18.73 5.75
N ILE A 462 -13.09 -18.91 5.27
CA ILE A 462 -12.70 -20.01 4.36
C ILE A 462 -12.97 -21.37 4.97
N ARG A 463 -12.76 -21.57 6.28
CA ARG A 463 -13.05 -22.82 6.97
C ARG A 463 -14.54 -23.20 6.92
N GLN A 464 -15.41 -22.19 7.03
CA GLN A 464 -16.86 -22.40 6.89
C GLN A 464 -17.24 -22.78 5.45
N TYR A 465 -16.64 -22.12 4.46
CA TYR A 465 -16.86 -22.47 3.05
C TYR A 465 -16.41 -23.89 2.77
N ALA A 466 -15.25 -24.29 3.31
CA ALA A 466 -14.75 -25.66 3.21
C ALA A 466 -15.69 -26.68 3.89
N ALA A 467 -16.13 -26.41 5.12
CA ALA A 467 -17.08 -27.26 5.86
C ALA A 467 -18.42 -27.47 5.13
N LYS A 468 -18.89 -26.43 4.43
CA LYS A 468 -20.11 -26.49 3.59
C LYS A 468 -19.87 -27.13 2.22
N GLY A 469 -18.65 -27.61 1.93
CA GLY A 469 -18.29 -28.26 0.66
C GLY A 469 -18.26 -27.29 -0.52
N LEU A 470 -18.02 -26.01 -0.29
CA LEU A 470 -17.95 -24.98 -1.33
C LEU A 470 -16.58 -24.90 -2.01
N LEU A 471 -15.54 -25.47 -1.42
CA LEU A 471 -14.15 -25.37 -1.88
C LEU A 471 -13.59 -26.73 -2.32
N GLU A 472 -12.76 -26.68 -3.37
CA GLU A 472 -12.00 -27.82 -3.86
C GLU A 472 -10.76 -28.08 -2.99
N ASP A 473 -10.38 -29.37 -2.87
CA ASP A 473 -9.08 -29.77 -2.35
C ASP A 473 -8.00 -29.49 -3.42
N LEU A 474 -7.03 -28.67 -3.11
CA LEU A 474 -5.98 -28.26 -4.04
C LEU A 474 -4.82 -29.27 -4.14
N TRP A 475 -4.68 -30.20 -3.18
CA TRP A 475 -3.61 -31.20 -3.23
C TRP A 475 -3.61 -32.04 -4.51
N PRO A 476 -4.75 -32.50 -5.04
CA PRO A 476 -4.76 -33.26 -6.30
C PRO A 476 -4.23 -32.45 -7.49
N TYR A 477 -4.42 -31.13 -7.50
CA TYR A 477 -3.90 -30.26 -8.57
C TYR A 477 -2.38 -30.10 -8.45
N ILE A 478 -1.87 -29.85 -7.23
CA ILE A 478 -0.44 -29.74 -6.93
C ILE A 478 0.27 -31.07 -7.22
N ASP A 479 -0.29 -32.20 -6.78
CA ASP A 479 0.31 -33.53 -6.98
C ASP A 479 0.35 -33.95 -8.45
N ALA A 480 -0.56 -33.45 -9.28
CA ALA A 480 -0.60 -33.70 -10.70
C ALA A 480 0.25 -32.75 -11.53
N ASP A 481 0.69 -31.62 -10.93
CA ASP A 481 1.51 -30.63 -11.63
C ASP A 481 2.96 -31.12 -11.76
N PRO A 482 3.52 -31.19 -12.98
CA PRO A 482 4.86 -31.74 -13.20
C PRO A 482 5.98 -30.79 -12.72
N GLU A 483 5.67 -29.52 -12.51
CA GLU A 483 6.63 -28.44 -12.26
C GLU A 483 6.56 -27.96 -10.80
N TYR A 484 5.34 -27.90 -10.23
CA TYR A 484 5.07 -27.34 -8.90
C TYR A 484 4.52 -28.39 -7.93
N SER A 485 5.10 -29.61 -7.92
CA SER A 485 4.75 -30.66 -6.96
C SER A 485 5.16 -30.29 -5.53
N ARG A 486 4.59 -30.96 -4.53
CA ARG A 486 4.79 -30.66 -3.09
C ARG A 486 6.26 -30.53 -2.68
N ASP A 487 7.16 -31.34 -3.27
CA ASP A 487 8.59 -31.29 -2.96
C ASP A 487 9.27 -29.98 -3.43
N LYS A 488 8.62 -29.24 -4.32
CA LYS A 488 9.07 -27.92 -4.80
C LYS A 488 8.57 -26.76 -3.96
N LEU A 489 7.63 -27.00 -3.06
CA LEU A 489 6.96 -25.94 -2.27
C LEU A 489 7.43 -25.98 -0.80
N MET A 490 7.36 -24.83 -0.15
CA MET A 490 7.52 -24.70 1.31
C MET A 490 6.30 -25.35 1.98
N THR A 491 6.44 -26.59 2.44
CA THR A 491 5.28 -27.39 2.88
C THR A 491 4.73 -26.99 4.24
N LYS A 492 5.55 -26.41 5.12
CA LYS A 492 5.12 -26.04 6.48
C LYS A 492 3.94 -25.04 6.50
N PRO A 493 3.98 -23.91 5.76
CA PRO A 493 2.83 -23.03 5.65
C PRO A 493 1.59 -23.73 5.07
N LEU A 494 1.78 -24.62 4.07
CA LEU A 494 0.68 -25.36 3.46
C LEU A 494 0.06 -26.40 4.41
N GLU A 495 0.90 -27.09 5.18
CA GLU A 495 0.46 -28.06 6.18
C GLU A 495 -0.37 -27.40 7.30
N SER A 496 -0.01 -26.18 7.70
CA SER A 496 -0.73 -25.41 8.72
C SER A 496 -2.14 -24.96 8.27
N LEU A 497 -2.36 -24.84 6.95
CA LEU A 497 -3.64 -24.48 6.35
C LEU A 497 -4.56 -25.70 6.08
N GLN A 498 -4.09 -26.92 6.29
CA GLN A 498 -4.89 -28.09 6.03
C GLN A 498 -6.06 -28.23 7.02
N THR A 499 -7.18 -28.68 6.50
CA THR A 499 -8.33 -29.17 7.27
C THR A 499 -8.61 -30.61 6.83
N ASP A 500 -8.59 -31.54 7.76
CA ASP A 500 -8.76 -33.00 7.47
C ASP A 500 -7.80 -33.57 6.41
N GLY A 501 -6.57 -33.07 6.37
CA GLY A 501 -5.55 -33.46 5.40
C GLY A 501 -5.78 -32.93 3.98
N LYS A 502 -6.75 -32.02 3.79
CA LYS A 502 -7.06 -31.34 2.52
C LYS A 502 -6.59 -29.88 2.56
N LEU A 503 -6.15 -29.38 1.43
CA LEU A 503 -5.75 -28.00 1.25
C LEU A 503 -6.83 -27.27 0.46
N TYR A 504 -7.59 -26.38 1.11
CA TYR A 504 -8.65 -25.62 0.47
C TYR A 504 -8.23 -24.24 -0.02
N GLN A 505 -7.07 -23.77 0.39
CA GLN A 505 -6.51 -22.49 0.00
C GLN A 505 -4.99 -22.59 -0.18
N LEU A 506 -4.46 -21.98 -1.21
CA LEU A 506 -3.04 -21.89 -1.49
C LEU A 506 -2.56 -20.45 -1.22
N PRO A 507 -1.65 -20.24 -0.27
CA PRO A 507 -1.07 -18.92 -0.04
C PRO A 507 -0.15 -18.54 -1.21
N ILE A 508 -0.14 -17.26 -1.58
CA ILE A 508 0.78 -16.77 -2.63
C ILE A 508 2.20 -16.58 -2.10
N ASP A 509 2.32 -16.32 -0.81
CA ASP A 509 3.54 -16.07 -0.05
C ASP A 509 3.36 -16.56 1.40
N PHE A 510 4.35 -16.33 2.25
CA PHE A 510 4.15 -16.46 3.68
C PHE A 510 5.06 -15.55 4.50
N GLY A 511 4.59 -15.22 5.70
CA GLY A 511 5.37 -14.66 6.79
C GLY A 511 5.20 -15.50 8.05
N VAL A 512 5.91 -15.15 9.11
CA VAL A 512 5.75 -15.77 10.45
C VAL A 512 5.57 -14.66 11.48
N THR A 513 4.38 -14.59 12.05
CA THR A 513 4.12 -13.74 13.22
C THR A 513 4.71 -14.39 14.46
N THR A 514 5.50 -13.64 15.21
CA THR A 514 6.28 -14.12 16.37
C THR A 514 6.42 -13.00 17.42
N ALA A 515 7.06 -13.29 18.52
CA ALA A 515 7.57 -12.30 19.46
C ALA A 515 9.06 -12.54 19.67
N ILE A 516 9.84 -11.47 19.75
CA ILE A 516 11.27 -11.53 20.04
C ILE A 516 11.59 -11.03 21.43
N GLY A 517 12.58 -11.65 22.05
CA GLY A 517 13.19 -11.22 23.30
C GLY A 517 14.71 -11.27 23.21
N LEU A 518 15.41 -10.72 24.22
CA LEU A 518 16.86 -10.81 24.29
C LEU A 518 17.29 -12.17 24.85
N GLY A 519 18.23 -12.85 24.19
CA GLY A 519 18.76 -14.15 24.60
C GLY A 519 19.24 -14.18 26.05
N LYS A 520 19.94 -13.14 26.49
CA LYS A 520 20.38 -12.99 27.91
C LYS A 520 19.23 -13.04 28.92
N VAL A 521 17.96 -12.86 28.48
CA VAL A 521 16.77 -12.88 29.35
C VAL A 521 15.96 -14.14 29.11
N VAL A 522 15.78 -14.57 27.83
CA VAL A 522 14.87 -15.65 27.45
C VAL A 522 15.56 -17.01 27.24
N ASP A 523 16.88 -17.03 27.02
CA ASP A 523 17.62 -18.32 26.95
C ASP A 523 17.57 -19.03 28.32
N GLY A 524 17.13 -20.27 28.35
CA GLY A 524 17.02 -21.06 29.56
C GLY A 524 15.60 -21.45 29.96
N TYR A 525 14.63 -21.06 29.14
CA TYR A 525 13.27 -21.57 29.22
C TYR A 525 13.09 -22.65 28.13
N ASP A 526 12.66 -23.85 28.53
CA ASP A 526 12.36 -24.95 27.61
C ASP A 526 10.95 -24.80 27.00
N THR A 527 10.09 -24.05 27.67
CA THR A 527 8.73 -23.68 27.27
C THR A 527 8.56 -22.16 27.33
N TRP A 528 7.49 -21.66 26.75
CA TRP A 528 7.19 -20.22 26.79
C TRP A 528 5.73 -20.01 27.17
N THR A 529 5.43 -20.34 28.44
CA THR A 529 4.10 -20.18 29.05
C THR A 529 3.93 -18.79 29.66
N LEU A 530 2.71 -18.40 30.03
CA LEU A 530 2.47 -17.16 30.79
C LEU A 530 3.24 -17.14 32.13
N ALA A 531 3.46 -18.31 32.74
CA ALA A 531 4.27 -18.41 33.94
C ALA A 531 5.75 -18.11 33.66
N ASP A 532 6.29 -18.60 32.55
CA ASP A 532 7.65 -18.34 32.09
C ASP A 532 7.85 -16.85 31.77
N VAL A 533 6.87 -16.24 31.08
CA VAL A 533 6.86 -14.79 30.78
C VAL A 533 6.90 -13.97 32.07
N ASN A 534 6.09 -14.31 33.08
CA ASN A 534 6.06 -13.62 34.35
C ASN A 534 7.38 -13.81 35.13
N ASP A 535 7.99 -15.01 35.09
CA ASP A 535 9.29 -15.27 35.72
C ASP A 535 10.40 -14.47 35.02
N ALA A 536 10.42 -14.44 33.67
CA ALA A 536 11.37 -13.65 32.89
C ALA A 536 11.22 -12.15 33.15
N LEU A 537 9.98 -11.63 33.19
CA LEU A 537 9.69 -10.23 33.50
C LEU A 537 10.19 -9.86 34.90
N SER A 538 10.06 -10.76 35.87
CA SER A 538 10.54 -10.52 37.24
C SER A 538 12.07 -10.35 37.38
N LYS A 539 12.82 -10.75 36.34
CA LYS A 539 14.28 -10.60 36.26
C LYS A 539 14.73 -9.26 35.68
N LEU A 540 13.79 -8.54 35.10
CA LEU A 540 14.01 -7.21 34.55
C LEU A 540 13.88 -6.12 35.62
N PRO A 541 14.38 -4.90 35.39
CA PRO A 541 14.23 -3.78 36.32
C PRO A 541 12.75 -3.51 36.69
N GLU A 542 12.54 -2.98 37.90
CA GLU A 542 11.21 -2.57 38.36
C GLU A 542 10.58 -1.56 37.39
N GLY A 543 9.32 -1.80 36.96
CA GLY A 543 8.60 -1.00 35.99
C GLY A 543 8.72 -1.49 34.54
N ALA A 544 9.48 -2.57 34.29
CA ALA A 544 9.48 -3.21 32.97
C ALA A 544 8.11 -3.81 32.63
N THR A 545 7.77 -3.80 31.36
CA THR A 545 6.52 -4.33 30.81
C THR A 545 6.77 -5.54 29.92
N VAL A 546 5.75 -6.38 29.70
CA VAL A 546 5.91 -7.51 28.77
C VAL A 546 6.04 -6.98 27.34
N PHE A 547 5.10 -6.13 26.92
CA PHE A 547 5.11 -5.46 25.62
C PHE A 547 5.11 -3.93 25.80
N ASN A 548 5.18 -3.17 24.74
CA ASN A 548 5.17 -1.72 24.79
C ASN A 548 3.85 -1.19 25.40
N LYS A 549 3.94 -0.04 26.06
CA LYS A 549 2.79 0.65 26.67
C LYS A 549 1.72 1.11 25.66
N TYR A 550 2.04 1.15 24.38
CA TYR A 550 1.12 1.55 23.33
C TYR A 550 0.06 0.48 23.01
N TYR A 551 0.32 -0.79 23.35
CA TYR A 551 -0.65 -1.85 23.13
C TYR A 551 -1.82 -1.74 24.10
N THR A 552 -3.02 -1.73 23.54
CA THR A 552 -4.27 -1.67 24.32
C THR A 552 -4.75 -3.08 24.71
N GLN A 553 -5.70 -3.13 25.63
CA GLN A 553 -6.39 -4.39 26.00
C GLN A 553 -7.02 -5.08 24.79
N ALA A 554 -7.62 -4.31 23.88
CA ALA A 554 -8.26 -4.86 22.68
C ALA A 554 -7.24 -5.49 21.74
N GLU A 555 -6.15 -4.81 21.44
CA GLU A 555 -5.07 -5.33 20.58
C GLU A 555 -4.39 -6.55 21.18
N MET A 556 -4.04 -6.52 22.46
CA MET A 556 -3.41 -7.66 23.12
C MET A 556 -4.35 -8.87 23.20
N LEU A 557 -5.65 -8.66 23.42
CA LEU A 557 -6.63 -9.73 23.40
C LEU A 557 -6.71 -10.38 22.02
N GLN A 558 -6.75 -9.56 20.97
CA GLN A 558 -6.77 -10.04 19.58
C GLN A 558 -5.51 -10.84 19.25
N TYR A 559 -4.31 -10.30 19.54
CA TYR A 559 -3.05 -11.01 19.32
C TYR A 559 -3.00 -12.35 20.07
N CYS A 560 -3.31 -12.34 21.36
CA CYS A 560 -3.26 -13.55 22.17
C CYS A 560 -4.27 -14.62 21.70
N VAL A 561 -5.46 -14.21 21.24
CA VAL A 561 -6.44 -15.16 20.70
C VAL A 561 -6.00 -15.68 19.34
N ALA A 562 -5.58 -14.82 18.41
CA ALA A 562 -5.16 -15.23 17.07
C ALA A 562 -3.97 -16.21 17.10
N MET A 563 -2.98 -15.96 17.99
CA MET A 563 -1.79 -16.82 18.15
C MET A 563 -2.08 -18.13 18.93
N ASN A 564 -3.22 -18.25 19.58
CA ASN A 564 -3.63 -19.41 20.36
C ASN A 564 -4.96 -20.04 19.89
N ALA A 565 -5.45 -19.65 18.73
CA ALA A 565 -6.79 -20.01 18.27
C ALA A 565 -7.02 -21.53 18.21
N ASP A 566 -6.02 -22.29 17.77
CA ASP A 566 -6.05 -23.76 17.69
C ASP A 566 -6.06 -24.44 19.05
N SER A 567 -5.61 -23.78 20.13
CA SER A 567 -5.72 -24.27 21.51
C SER A 567 -7.15 -24.15 22.07
N PHE A 568 -7.91 -23.17 21.60
CA PHE A 568 -9.24 -22.86 22.11
C PHE A 568 -10.37 -23.28 21.18
N MET A 569 -10.11 -23.49 19.89
CA MET A 569 -11.11 -23.82 18.89
C MET A 569 -10.72 -25.06 18.08
N ASN A 570 -11.66 -25.98 17.96
CA ASN A 570 -11.57 -27.11 17.03
C ASN A 570 -12.72 -27.01 16.02
N TRP A 571 -12.44 -26.43 14.89
CA TRP A 571 -13.41 -26.25 13.82
C TRP A 571 -13.91 -27.59 13.25
N GLN A 572 -13.05 -28.61 13.20
CA GLN A 572 -13.38 -29.93 12.70
C GLN A 572 -14.43 -30.62 13.56
N ASP A 573 -14.22 -30.63 14.86
CA ASP A 573 -15.16 -31.22 15.83
C ASP A 573 -16.32 -30.29 16.15
N GLY A 574 -16.22 -28.98 15.77
CA GLY A 574 -17.19 -27.95 16.09
C GLY A 574 -17.27 -27.67 17.58
N THR A 575 -16.12 -27.67 18.25
CA THR A 575 -16.02 -27.46 19.70
C THR A 575 -15.08 -26.32 20.01
N CYS A 576 -15.26 -25.71 21.17
CA CYS A 576 -14.33 -24.74 21.71
C CYS A 576 -14.15 -24.91 23.23
N ASN A 577 -13.10 -24.32 23.78
CA ASN A 577 -12.70 -24.46 25.18
C ASN A 577 -12.31 -23.09 25.80
N PHE A 578 -13.22 -22.13 25.72
CA PHE A 578 -13.02 -20.80 26.31
C PHE A 578 -13.38 -20.74 27.81
N ASP A 579 -14.06 -21.72 28.36
CA ASP A 579 -14.29 -21.84 29.82
C ASP A 579 -13.18 -22.70 30.47
N SER A 580 -11.93 -22.45 30.11
CA SER A 580 -10.74 -23.13 30.60
C SER A 580 -9.91 -22.23 31.53
N ASP A 581 -9.05 -22.82 32.36
CA ASP A 581 -8.14 -22.05 33.20
C ASP A 581 -7.10 -21.31 32.37
N GLU A 582 -6.68 -21.89 31.24
CA GLU A 582 -5.74 -21.32 30.30
C GLU A 582 -6.27 -20.03 29.67
N PHE A 583 -7.54 -20.05 29.20
CA PHE A 583 -8.15 -18.85 28.62
C PHE A 583 -8.40 -17.76 29.66
N ARG A 584 -8.78 -18.15 30.90
CA ARG A 584 -8.88 -17.19 32.01
C ARG A 584 -7.56 -16.52 32.33
N ALA A 585 -6.46 -17.31 32.35
CA ALA A 585 -5.12 -16.77 32.56
C ALA A 585 -4.72 -15.76 31.45
N LEU A 586 -5.13 -16.03 30.20
CA LEU A 586 -4.91 -15.10 29.09
C LEU A 586 -5.70 -13.80 29.28
N LEU A 587 -6.97 -13.87 29.69
CA LEU A 587 -7.76 -12.67 30.01
C LEU A 587 -7.15 -11.86 31.19
N GLU A 588 -6.62 -12.55 32.20
CA GLU A 588 -5.90 -11.91 33.32
C GLU A 588 -4.60 -11.27 32.87
N PHE A 589 -3.89 -11.88 31.91
CA PHE A 589 -2.68 -11.33 31.31
C PHE A 589 -2.96 -10.04 30.52
N VAL A 590 -4.09 -9.97 29.81
CA VAL A 590 -4.50 -8.80 29.03
C VAL A 590 -4.95 -7.62 29.89
N LYS A 591 -5.57 -7.89 31.05
CA LYS A 591 -6.19 -6.86 31.89
C LYS A 591 -5.30 -5.70 32.33
N PRO A 592 -3.99 -5.87 32.61
CA PRO A 592 -3.09 -4.77 33.00
C PRO A 592 -2.79 -3.76 31.88
N PHE A 593 -3.06 -4.08 30.61
CA PHE A 593 -2.84 -3.16 29.51
C PHE A 593 -3.84 -1.99 29.56
N PRO A 594 -3.52 -0.82 28.99
CA PRO A 594 -4.44 0.32 28.94
C PRO A 594 -5.67 -0.01 28.10
N ALA A 595 -6.84 0.50 28.52
CA ALA A 595 -8.07 0.35 27.70
C ALA A 595 -7.97 1.15 26.39
N GLU A 596 -7.37 2.32 26.47
CA GLU A 596 -7.09 3.23 25.34
C GLU A 596 -5.72 3.87 25.58
N TYR A 597 -5.03 4.20 24.51
CA TYR A 597 -3.77 4.93 24.60
C TYR A 597 -3.99 6.38 24.16
N ASP A 598 -3.65 7.33 25.03
CA ASP A 598 -3.79 8.76 24.76
C ASP A 598 -2.48 9.35 24.23
N TRP A 599 -2.34 9.39 22.92
CA TRP A 599 -1.19 9.95 22.21
C TRP A 599 -1.00 11.46 22.46
N GLN A 600 -2.07 12.19 22.82
CA GLN A 600 -1.99 13.64 23.03
C GLN A 600 -1.45 14.00 24.40
N SER A 601 -1.68 13.15 25.42
CA SER A 601 -1.20 13.39 26.77
C SER A 601 0.15 12.75 27.05
N ASP A 602 0.68 11.92 26.15
CA ASP A 602 2.00 11.29 26.30
C ASP A 602 3.09 12.34 26.06
N SER A 603 3.66 12.84 27.15
CA SER A 603 4.77 13.79 27.14
C SER A 603 6.14 13.11 27.22
N GLU A 604 6.17 11.77 27.27
CA GLU A 604 7.43 11.03 27.26
C GLU A 604 8.00 10.99 25.83
N GLU A 605 9.30 11.15 25.73
CA GLU A 605 10.02 10.98 24.49
C GLU A 605 9.81 9.56 23.94
N TYR A 606 9.52 9.46 22.65
CA TYR A 606 9.34 8.17 22.00
C TYR A 606 10.60 7.32 22.11
N GLU A 607 10.48 6.10 22.63
CA GLU A 607 11.55 5.11 22.69
C GLU A 607 11.13 3.86 21.92
N SER A 608 11.93 3.48 20.93
CA SER A 608 11.65 2.32 20.10
C SER A 608 11.65 1.01 20.90
N ASP A 609 10.90 -0.01 20.42
CA ASP A 609 10.85 -1.33 21.05
C ASP A 609 12.25 -1.96 21.19
N TYR A 610 13.12 -1.80 20.19
CA TYR A 610 14.50 -2.29 20.26
C TYR A 610 15.31 -1.62 21.36
N SER A 611 15.18 -0.30 21.55
CA SER A 611 15.82 0.43 22.64
C SER A 611 15.28 -0.03 24.00
N ARG A 612 13.96 -0.18 24.12
CA ARG A 612 13.30 -0.65 25.34
C ARG A 612 13.74 -2.06 25.73
N LEU A 613 13.86 -2.98 24.75
CA LEU A 613 14.41 -4.34 24.97
C LEU A 613 15.85 -4.27 25.49
N LYS A 614 16.74 -3.53 24.81
CA LYS A 614 18.15 -3.37 25.21
C LYS A 614 18.30 -2.82 26.62
N ASN A 615 17.45 -1.85 26.99
CA ASN A 615 17.47 -1.18 28.29
C ASN A 615 16.73 -1.96 29.39
N GLY A 616 16.14 -3.13 29.08
CA GLY A 616 15.38 -3.96 30.01
C GLY A 616 14.08 -3.33 30.49
N LYS A 617 13.51 -2.41 29.73
CA LYS A 617 12.22 -1.78 30.01
C LYS A 617 11.05 -2.59 29.46
N GLN A 618 11.36 -3.52 28.56
CA GLN A 618 10.40 -4.37 27.87
C GLN A 618 10.97 -5.77 27.72
N LEU A 619 10.13 -6.79 27.85
CA LEU A 619 10.53 -8.19 27.76
C LEU A 619 10.47 -8.71 26.32
N LEU A 620 9.36 -8.45 25.62
CA LEU A 620 9.05 -8.96 24.30
C LEU A 620 8.64 -7.85 23.33
N TYR A 621 8.97 -8.05 22.07
CA TYR A 621 8.48 -7.24 20.96
C TYR A 621 7.74 -8.13 19.96
N PRO A 622 6.42 -7.94 19.75
CA PRO A 622 5.68 -8.67 18.73
C PRO A 622 6.10 -8.16 17.36
N THR A 623 6.38 -9.09 16.47
CA THR A 623 6.84 -8.78 15.11
C THR A 623 6.41 -9.87 14.14
N SER A 624 6.64 -9.64 12.86
CA SER A 624 6.52 -10.65 11.82
C SER A 624 7.81 -10.71 11.01
N LEU A 625 8.17 -11.92 10.62
CA LEU A 625 9.26 -12.18 9.70
C LEU A 625 8.66 -12.39 8.32
N TYR A 626 8.88 -11.49 7.41
CA TYR A 626 8.40 -11.56 6.04
C TYR A 626 9.50 -11.88 5.04
N SER A 627 10.75 -11.48 5.36
CA SER A 627 11.89 -11.63 4.46
C SER A 627 13.19 -11.85 5.26
N PHE A 628 14.25 -12.19 4.55
CA PHE A 628 15.58 -12.23 5.15
C PHE A 628 16.11 -10.81 5.48
N ASN A 629 15.57 -9.77 4.84
CA ASN A 629 15.93 -8.39 5.12
C ASN A 629 15.46 -7.93 6.51
N ASP A 630 14.34 -8.46 7.02
CA ASP A 630 13.86 -8.15 8.37
C ASP A 630 14.88 -8.55 9.45
N LEU A 631 15.74 -9.54 9.13
CA LEU A 631 16.77 -10.05 10.04
C LEU A 631 17.91 -9.06 10.23
N TYR A 632 18.33 -8.35 9.18
CA TYR A 632 19.38 -7.35 9.29
C TYR A 632 19.03 -6.36 10.40
N TYR A 633 17.80 -5.80 10.34
CA TYR A 633 17.32 -4.84 11.32
C TYR A 633 17.25 -5.43 12.72
N THR A 634 16.60 -6.58 12.85
CA THR A 634 16.35 -7.22 14.15
C THR A 634 17.66 -7.59 14.86
N PHE A 635 18.55 -8.28 14.17
CA PHE A 635 19.81 -8.75 14.78
C PHE A 635 20.78 -7.60 15.01
N ALA A 636 20.93 -6.66 14.06
CA ALA A 636 21.79 -5.50 14.23
C ALA A 636 21.32 -4.62 15.39
N ALA A 637 20.00 -4.31 15.45
CA ALA A 637 19.42 -3.49 16.50
C ALA A 637 19.59 -4.10 17.90
N LEU A 638 19.61 -5.44 18.02
CA LEU A 638 19.73 -6.16 19.28
C LEU A 638 21.13 -6.77 19.53
N ASN A 639 22.16 -6.29 18.82
CA ASN A 639 23.55 -6.76 18.95
C ASN A 639 23.69 -8.28 18.79
N ASN A 640 22.97 -8.88 17.86
CA ASN A 640 22.89 -10.33 17.59
C ASN A 640 22.33 -11.18 18.78
N ASP A 641 21.68 -10.55 19.76
CA ASP A 641 21.10 -11.25 20.93
C ASP A 641 19.58 -11.48 20.78
N ALA A 642 19.01 -11.35 19.57
CA ALA A 642 17.60 -11.61 19.32
C ALA A 642 17.28 -13.10 19.41
N ARG A 643 16.13 -13.43 20.04
CA ARG A 643 15.54 -14.78 20.06
C ARG A 643 14.06 -14.69 19.70
N PHE A 644 13.66 -15.55 18.78
CA PHE A 644 12.27 -15.67 18.36
C PHE A 644 11.58 -16.68 19.27
N VAL A 645 10.89 -16.20 20.29
CA VAL A 645 10.26 -17.04 21.32
C VAL A 645 8.76 -17.24 21.07
N GLY A 646 8.16 -16.39 20.26
CA GLY A 646 6.71 -16.41 19.99
C GLY A 646 5.88 -15.85 21.15
N PHE A 647 4.57 -15.94 21.00
CA PHE A 647 3.62 -15.61 22.05
C PHE A 647 3.51 -16.75 23.06
N PRO A 648 3.18 -16.47 24.33
CA PRO A 648 3.10 -17.52 25.36
C PRO A 648 1.98 -18.52 25.06
N ARG A 649 2.28 -19.83 25.19
CA ARG A 649 1.33 -20.93 25.01
C ARG A 649 1.43 -21.93 26.15
N GLU A 650 0.26 -22.35 26.68
CA GLU A 650 0.22 -23.28 27.83
C GLU A 650 0.44 -24.74 27.44
N ASP A 651 0.32 -25.08 26.15
CA ASP A 651 0.52 -26.45 25.64
C ASP A 651 2.01 -26.79 25.40
N GLY A 652 2.90 -25.81 25.61
CA GLY A 652 4.35 -25.98 25.45
C GLY A 652 4.82 -25.94 23.99
N SER A 653 3.93 -25.64 23.03
CA SER A 653 4.30 -25.37 21.65
C SER A 653 4.80 -23.93 21.48
N THR A 654 5.38 -23.61 20.33
CA THR A 654 5.78 -22.24 20.03
C THR A 654 4.55 -21.40 19.64
N GLY A 655 4.41 -20.20 20.19
CA GLY A 655 3.35 -19.26 19.84
C GLY A 655 3.65 -18.46 18.59
N ASN A 656 4.12 -19.15 17.54
CA ASN A 656 4.35 -18.60 16.21
C ASN A 656 3.21 -19.01 15.28
N ALA A 657 2.85 -18.18 14.33
CA ALA A 657 1.85 -18.53 13.33
C ALA A 657 2.25 -18.01 11.94
N PHE A 658 2.04 -18.82 10.92
CA PHE A 658 2.17 -18.34 9.54
C PHE A 658 1.08 -17.33 9.20
N ASN A 659 1.39 -16.40 8.33
CA ASN A 659 0.45 -15.50 7.68
C ASN A 659 0.75 -15.43 6.18
N SER A 660 -0.10 -14.77 5.39
CA SER A 660 0.08 -14.51 3.96
C SER A 660 -0.73 -13.29 3.57
N ASP A 661 -0.28 -12.55 2.58
CA ASP A 661 -1.01 -11.39 2.04
C ASP A 661 -2.30 -11.82 1.37
N ALA A 662 -2.27 -12.96 0.66
CA ALA A 662 -3.47 -13.54 0.08
C ALA A 662 -3.38 -15.06 -0.05
N THR A 663 -4.54 -15.71 0.05
CA THR A 663 -4.69 -17.13 -0.27
C THR A 663 -5.74 -17.34 -1.37
N LEU A 664 -5.54 -18.30 -2.25
CA LEU A 664 -6.39 -18.58 -3.40
C LEU A 664 -7.15 -19.89 -3.25
N CYS A 665 -8.45 -19.86 -3.51
CA CYS A 665 -9.34 -21.02 -3.46
C CYS A 665 -10.04 -21.23 -4.81
N ILE A 666 -10.31 -22.49 -5.15
CA ILE A 666 -11.22 -22.89 -6.24
C ILE A 666 -12.54 -23.33 -5.62
N THR A 667 -13.65 -22.83 -6.13
CA THR A 667 -14.96 -23.29 -5.65
C THR A 667 -15.39 -24.59 -6.33
N THR A 668 -16.19 -25.43 -5.63
CA THR A 668 -16.68 -26.69 -6.19
C THR A 668 -17.60 -26.51 -7.38
N THR A 669 -18.23 -25.33 -7.48
CA THR A 669 -19.12 -24.94 -8.59
C THR A 669 -18.40 -24.22 -9.72
N CYS A 670 -17.08 -24.05 -9.64
CA CYS A 670 -16.26 -23.40 -10.65
C CYS A 670 -16.55 -24.00 -12.03
N ARG A 671 -16.82 -23.13 -13.01
CA ARG A 671 -17.23 -23.49 -14.37
C ARG A 671 -16.13 -24.18 -15.16
N ASP A 672 -14.88 -23.76 -14.95
CA ASP A 672 -13.69 -24.37 -15.55
C ASP A 672 -12.55 -24.43 -14.55
N LYS A 673 -12.44 -25.58 -13.88
CA LYS A 673 -11.42 -25.81 -12.85
C LYS A 673 -10.01 -25.87 -13.42
N ALA A 674 -9.86 -26.23 -14.72
CA ALA A 674 -8.55 -26.22 -15.36
C ALA A 674 -8.05 -24.78 -15.58
N GLY A 675 -8.94 -23.88 -16.02
CA GLY A 675 -8.62 -22.46 -16.11
C GLY A 675 -8.35 -21.81 -14.76
N ALA A 676 -9.15 -22.18 -13.74
CA ALA A 676 -8.92 -21.71 -12.36
C ALA A 676 -7.55 -22.16 -11.82
N TRP A 677 -7.20 -23.44 -12.03
CA TRP A 677 -5.87 -23.95 -11.66
C TRP A 677 -4.74 -23.30 -12.46
N ALA A 678 -4.94 -23.06 -13.76
CA ALA A 678 -3.95 -22.35 -14.58
C ALA A 678 -3.62 -20.97 -14.04
N PHE A 679 -4.62 -20.24 -13.53
CA PHE A 679 -4.40 -18.98 -12.86
C PHE A 679 -3.65 -19.14 -11.52
N ILE A 680 -4.13 -20.03 -10.62
CA ILE A 680 -3.45 -20.28 -9.33
C ILE A 680 -2.01 -20.74 -9.58
N ARG A 681 -1.81 -21.65 -10.54
CA ARG A 681 -0.47 -22.11 -10.93
C ARG A 681 0.45 -20.97 -11.36
N SER A 682 -0.09 -19.95 -12.01
CA SER A 682 0.72 -18.80 -12.45
C SER A 682 1.29 -17.99 -11.28
N THR A 683 0.70 -18.06 -10.08
CA THR A 683 1.27 -17.46 -8.87
C THR A 683 2.43 -18.26 -8.28
N LEU A 684 2.71 -19.46 -8.79
CA LEU A 684 3.88 -20.26 -8.42
C LEU A 684 5.06 -20.11 -9.40
N GLU A 685 4.91 -19.29 -10.46
CA GLU A 685 5.99 -19.02 -11.39
C GLU A 685 7.18 -18.34 -10.69
N GLU A 686 8.38 -18.72 -11.09
CA GLU A 686 9.64 -18.27 -10.47
C GLU A 686 9.75 -16.74 -10.41
N ASP A 687 9.38 -16.06 -11.51
CA ASP A 687 9.44 -14.59 -11.59
C ASP A 687 8.47 -13.93 -10.62
N PHE A 688 7.24 -14.44 -10.50
CA PHE A 688 6.27 -13.93 -9.53
C PHE A 688 6.75 -14.17 -8.10
N GLN A 689 7.22 -15.39 -7.80
CA GLN A 689 7.66 -15.76 -6.47
C GLN A 689 8.91 -14.97 -6.02
N LYS A 690 9.79 -14.59 -6.94
CA LYS A 690 10.95 -13.74 -6.64
C LYS A 690 10.63 -12.26 -6.48
N SER A 691 9.53 -11.79 -7.07
CA SER A 691 9.11 -10.37 -6.93
C SER A 691 8.38 -10.06 -5.62
N LEU A 692 8.07 -11.08 -4.82
CA LEU A 692 7.36 -10.91 -3.55
C LEU A 692 8.26 -10.35 -2.46
N TRP A 693 7.71 -9.47 -1.63
CA TRP A 693 8.38 -8.97 -0.43
C TRP A 693 8.46 -10.04 0.66
N ASN A 694 7.40 -10.86 0.77
CA ASN A 694 7.29 -11.92 1.76
C ASN A 694 8.06 -13.17 1.30
N PHE A 695 8.26 -14.10 2.21
CA PHE A 695 8.87 -15.38 1.87
C PHE A 695 8.06 -16.11 0.79
N PRO A 696 8.71 -16.50 -0.32
CA PRO A 696 8.04 -17.22 -1.38
C PRO A 696 7.65 -18.66 -0.96
N ILE A 697 6.51 -19.14 -1.47
CA ILE A 697 6.09 -20.53 -1.31
C ILE A 697 6.92 -21.49 -2.15
N LEU A 698 7.49 -21.04 -3.28
CA LEU A 698 8.35 -21.84 -4.13
C LEU A 698 9.75 -21.96 -3.51
N LYS A 699 10.23 -23.20 -3.25
CA LYS A 699 11.53 -23.43 -2.60
C LYS A 699 12.71 -22.83 -3.36
N SER A 700 12.72 -22.91 -4.68
CA SER A 700 13.82 -22.37 -5.46
C SER A 700 13.94 -20.84 -5.33
N ALA A 701 12.82 -20.14 -5.26
CA ALA A 701 12.78 -18.71 -5.01
C ALA A 701 13.19 -18.37 -3.57
N PHE A 702 12.70 -19.13 -2.59
CA PHE A 702 13.09 -18.98 -1.19
C PHE A 702 14.61 -19.17 -0.99
N GLU A 703 15.18 -20.24 -1.59
CA GLU A 703 16.62 -20.51 -1.54
C GLU A 703 17.44 -19.42 -2.28
N ALA A 704 16.89 -18.88 -3.37
CA ALA A 704 17.53 -17.78 -4.09
C ALA A 704 17.58 -16.50 -3.24
N ASN A 705 16.45 -16.10 -2.61
CA ASN A 705 16.38 -14.94 -1.72
C ASN A 705 17.30 -15.13 -0.50
N ALA A 706 17.35 -16.35 0.08
CA ALA A 706 18.26 -16.66 1.17
C ALA A 706 19.73 -16.51 0.77
N LYS A 707 20.09 -17.05 -0.41
CA LYS A 707 21.45 -16.94 -0.94
C LYS A 707 21.83 -15.50 -1.22
N GLU A 708 20.94 -14.70 -1.77
CA GLU A 708 21.16 -13.28 -2.05
C GLU A 708 21.42 -12.54 -0.73
N ALA A 709 20.54 -12.69 0.25
CA ALA A 709 20.67 -12.06 1.57
C ALA A 709 21.95 -12.50 2.33
N MET A 710 22.45 -13.70 2.10
CA MET A 710 23.67 -14.21 2.71
C MET A 710 24.94 -13.88 1.91
N THR A 711 24.82 -13.24 0.75
CA THR A 711 25.99 -12.91 -0.08
C THR A 711 26.57 -11.58 0.36
N GLN A 712 27.75 -11.62 1.02
CA GLN A 712 28.48 -10.42 1.43
C GLN A 712 29.31 -9.89 0.26
N GLU A 713 29.07 -8.64 -0.10
CA GLU A 713 29.91 -7.90 -1.02
C GLU A 713 31.07 -7.25 -0.26
N TYR A 714 32.21 -7.10 -0.96
CA TYR A 714 33.45 -6.53 -0.40
C TYR A 714 33.98 -5.43 -1.29
N GLU A 715 34.60 -4.43 -0.66
CA GLU A 715 35.27 -3.37 -1.38
C GLU A 715 36.35 -3.94 -2.33
N THR A 716 36.42 -3.40 -3.53
CA THR A 716 37.40 -3.82 -4.54
C THR A 716 38.16 -2.62 -5.09
N ASP A 717 39.45 -2.83 -5.41
CA ASP A 717 40.27 -1.86 -6.11
C ASP A 717 39.89 -1.79 -7.62
N ALA A 718 40.52 -0.87 -8.36
CA ALA A 718 40.31 -0.69 -9.81
C ALA A 718 40.62 -1.93 -10.67
N ASP A 719 41.40 -2.87 -10.14
CA ASP A 719 41.74 -4.14 -10.80
C ASP A 719 40.79 -5.28 -10.40
N GLY A 720 39.78 -5.00 -9.51
CA GLY A 720 38.79 -5.97 -9.01
C GLY A 720 39.31 -6.86 -7.87
N ASN A 721 40.44 -6.51 -7.22
CA ASN A 721 40.90 -7.23 -6.05
C ASN A 721 40.28 -6.66 -4.79
N GLN A 722 39.97 -7.53 -3.82
CA GLN A 722 39.38 -7.09 -2.54
C GLN A 722 40.37 -6.20 -1.77
N ILE A 723 39.85 -5.08 -1.26
CA ILE A 723 40.56 -4.19 -0.34
C ILE A 723 40.57 -4.83 1.04
N LEU A 724 41.74 -4.82 1.70
CA LEU A 724 41.88 -5.45 3.01
C LEU A 724 42.06 -4.41 4.12
N ASP A 725 41.49 -4.70 5.28
CA ASP A 725 41.68 -3.92 6.51
C ASP A 725 43.12 -4.05 7.09
N GLU A 726 43.39 -3.35 8.18
CA GLU A 726 44.71 -3.39 8.88
C GLU A 726 45.08 -4.81 9.36
N ASN A 727 44.10 -5.72 9.49
CA ASN A 727 44.30 -7.09 9.96
C ASN A 727 44.41 -8.09 8.79
N GLY A 728 44.25 -7.61 7.54
CA GLY A 728 44.30 -8.42 6.33
C GLY A 728 43.00 -9.12 5.98
N ASN A 729 41.86 -8.66 6.48
CA ASN A 729 40.53 -9.17 6.13
C ASN A 729 39.91 -8.28 5.05
N PRO A 730 39.11 -8.83 4.11
CA PRO A 730 38.37 -8.03 3.15
C PRO A 730 37.41 -7.08 3.86
N ILE A 731 37.31 -5.83 3.40
CA ILE A 731 36.40 -4.84 3.93
C ILE A 731 35.01 -5.11 3.38
N PRO A 732 34.00 -5.47 4.22
CA PRO A 732 32.67 -5.74 3.74
C PRO A 732 31.96 -4.43 3.36
N ILE A 733 31.21 -4.44 2.25
CA ILE A 733 30.31 -3.36 1.88
C ILE A 733 29.04 -3.50 2.72
N SER A 734 28.62 -2.40 3.34
CA SER A 734 27.35 -2.34 4.07
C SER A 734 26.18 -2.44 3.09
N THR A 735 25.17 -3.27 3.40
CA THR A 735 23.93 -3.39 2.63
C THR A 735 22.94 -2.27 2.92
N GLY A 736 23.22 -1.45 3.95
CA GLY A 736 22.38 -0.34 4.38
C GLY A 736 22.70 0.08 5.80
N GLY A 737 21.90 0.99 6.35
CA GLY A 737 22.05 1.45 7.73
C GLY A 737 20.71 1.76 8.38
N ILE A 738 20.64 1.60 9.67
CA ILE A 738 19.49 1.99 10.49
C ILE A 738 19.90 2.97 11.56
N SER A 739 19.05 3.96 11.82
CA SER A 739 19.21 4.93 12.88
C SER A 739 17.96 4.91 13.76
N TYR A 740 18.17 4.95 15.07
CA TYR A 740 17.11 5.04 16.07
C TYR A 740 17.30 6.31 16.89
N GLY A 741 16.58 7.37 16.55
CA GLY A 741 16.71 8.65 17.25
C GLY A 741 18.13 9.23 17.16
N ASP A 742 18.73 9.57 18.30
CA ASP A 742 20.08 10.15 18.38
C ASP A 742 21.20 9.09 18.45
N GLU A 743 20.90 7.78 18.33
CA GLU A 743 21.94 6.74 18.31
C GLU A 743 22.71 6.78 16.98
N PRO A 744 24.00 6.46 16.99
CA PRO A 744 24.78 6.34 15.75
C PRO A 744 24.14 5.33 14.79
N MET A 745 24.20 5.61 13.50
CA MET A 745 23.76 4.68 12.48
C MET A 745 24.44 3.32 12.64
N ILE A 746 23.65 2.25 12.66
CA ILE A 746 24.11 0.87 12.69
C ILE A 746 24.20 0.39 11.25
N GLU A 747 25.38 0.01 10.82
CA GLU A 747 25.58 -0.58 9.49
C GLU A 747 25.05 -2.01 9.45
N LEU A 748 24.42 -2.35 8.31
CA LEU A 748 23.86 -3.66 8.06
C LEU A 748 24.76 -4.45 7.11
N TYR A 749 24.92 -5.73 7.36
CA TYR A 749 25.76 -6.64 6.55
C TYR A 749 24.97 -7.90 6.20
N ALA A 750 25.49 -8.71 5.28
CA ALA A 750 24.86 -9.94 4.84
C ALA A 750 24.43 -10.85 6.00
N VAL A 751 23.30 -11.56 5.82
CA VAL A 751 22.78 -12.52 6.79
C VAL A 751 23.81 -13.64 7.05
N THR A 752 24.10 -13.88 8.30
CA THR A 752 25.01 -14.98 8.70
C THR A 752 24.31 -16.31 8.67
N GLN A 753 25.08 -17.41 8.63
CA GLN A 753 24.52 -18.76 8.72
C GLN A 753 23.72 -18.97 10.02
N GLU A 754 24.18 -18.40 11.14
CA GLU A 754 23.51 -18.51 12.45
C GLU A 754 22.13 -17.84 12.42
N GLN A 755 22.03 -16.66 11.78
CA GLN A 755 20.77 -15.94 11.62
C GLN A 755 19.80 -16.69 10.69
N TYR A 756 20.32 -17.22 9.58
CA TYR A 756 19.54 -18.06 8.68
C TYR A 756 19.00 -19.30 9.40
N ASP A 757 19.85 -20.02 10.16
CA ASP A 757 19.44 -21.21 10.91
C ASP A 757 18.37 -20.86 11.97
N ALA A 758 18.43 -19.68 12.59
CA ALA A 758 17.41 -19.21 13.52
C ALA A 758 16.05 -19.03 12.85
N VAL A 759 16.00 -18.45 11.64
CA VAL A 759 14.75 -18.32 10.86
C VAL A 759 14.19 -19.69 10.47
N MET A 760 15.05 -20.56 9.97
CA MET A 760 14.62 -21.92 9.60
C MET A 760 14.05 -22.67 10.80
N ALA A 761 14.64 -22.50 11.99
CA ALA A 761 14.13 -23.10 13.23
C ALA A 761 12.73 -22.55 13.58
N VAL A 762 12.48 -21.25 13.37
CA VAL A 762 11.14 -20.65 13.56
C VAL A 762 10.15 -21.23 12.55
N ILE A 763 10.49 -21.25 11.26
CA ILE A 763 9.62 -21.82 10.21
C ILE A 763 9.32 -23.30 10.50
N ASP A 764 10.31 -24.11 10.85
CA ASP A 764 10.16 -25.54 11.12
C ASP A 764 9.32 -25.82 12.36
N SER A 765 9.39 -24.96 13.38
CA SER A 765 8.64 -25.12 14.63
C SER A 765 7.21 -24.57 14.54
N THR A 766 6.90 -23.74 13.56
CA THR A 766 5.56 -23.15 13.37
C THR A 766 4.60 -24.18 12.80
N THR A 767 3.46 -24.37 13.45
CA THR A 767 2.47 -25.41 13.11
C THR A 767 1.07 -24.85 12.85
N SER A 768 0.84 -23.59 13.16
CA SER A 768 -0.45 -22.91 12.97
C SER A 768 -0.36 -21.79 11.94
N PHE A 769 -1.50 -21.46 11.36
CA PHE A 769 -1.70 -20.25 10.56
C PHE A 769 -2.56 -19.28 11.36
N VAL A 770 -2.32 -18.00 11.25
CA VAL A 770 -3.11 -16.98 11.95
C VAL A 770 -4.59 -17.22 11.67
N ASP A 771 -5.39 -17.31 12.71
CA ASP A 771 -6.85 -17.50 12.63
C ASP A 771 -7.52 -16.29 13.29
N ASP A 772 -7.98 -15.38 12.47
CA ASP A 772 -8.63 -14.13 12.85
C ASP A 772 -10.10 -14.08 12.41
N ASP A 773 -10.84 -15.19 12.56
CA ASP A 773 -12.29 -15.17 12.35
C ASP A 773 -12.92 -13.99 13.13
N GLN A 774 -13.23 -12.90 12.39
CA GLN A 774 -13.69 -11.65 12.97
C GLN A 774 -14.98 -11.80 13.79
N ASN A 775 -15.83 -12.78 13.46
CA ASN A 775 -17.04 -13.01 14.27
C ASN A 775 -16.68 -13.60 15.63
N VAL A 776 -15.69 -14.51 15.66
CA VAL A 776 -15.20 -15.07 16.93
C VAL A 776 -14.50 -13.99 17.74
N LEU A 777 -13.62 -13.20 17.12
CA LEU A 777 -12.91 -12.10 17.78
C LEU A 777 -13.87 -11.05 18.33
N ASN A 778 -14.92 -10.69 17.58
CA ASN A 778 -15.95 -9.76 18.03
C ASN A 778 -16.73 -10.33 19.22
N ILE A 779 -17.12 -11.61 19.20
CA ILE A 779 -17.79 -12.26 20.33
C ILE A 779 -16.91 -12.22 21.58
N ILE A 780 -15.62 -12.52 21.41
CA ILE A 780 -14.67 -12.51 22.54
C ILE A 780 -14.49 -11.10 23.09
N SER A 781 -14.29 -10.14 22.22
CA SER A 781 -14.10 -8.73 22.59
C SER A 781 -15.33 -8.17 23.33
N ASP A 782 -16.54 -8.37 22.79
CA ASP A 782 -17.79 -7.95 23.39
C ASP A 782 -17.96 -8.45 24.82
N GLU A 783 -17.72 -9.75 25.04
CA GLU A 783 -17.93 -10.37 26.36
C GLU A 783 -16.77 -10.11 27.33
N ALA A 784 -15.55 -10.03 26.82
CA ALA A 784 -14.38 -9.67 27.63
C ALA A 784 -14.42 -8.22 28.13
N ALA A 785 -15.04 -7.29 27.37
CA ALA A 785 -15.14 -5.87 27.72
C ALA A 785 -15.70 -5.67 29.14
N GLY A 786 -16.70 -6.46 29.54
CA GLY A 786 -17.27 -6.39 30.88
C GLY A 786 -16.29 -6.79 32.00
N TYR A 787 -15.41 -7.75 31.75
CA TYR A 787 -14.34 -8.16 32.67
C TYR A 787 -13.22 -7.11 32.69
N LEU A 788 -12.77 -6.66 31.54
CA LEU A 788 -11.72 -5.66 31.40
C LEU A 788 -12.11 -4.36 32.12
N ALA A 789 -13.38 -3.93 31.96
CA ALA A 789 -13.95 -2.78 32.68
C ALA A 789 -14.27 -3.04 34.17
N GLY A 790 -14.07 -4.27 34.70
CA GLY A 790 -14.29 -4.63 36.09
C GLY A 790 -15.76 -4.82 36.50
N SER A 791 -16.69 -4.93 35.56
CA SER A 791 -18.12 -5.16 35.82
C SER A 791 -18.52 -6.64 35.87
N LYS A 792 -17.68 -7.56 35.37
CA LYS A 792 -17.84 -9.02 35.43
C LYS A 792 -16.59 -9.67 36.03
N THR A 793 -16.72 -10.89 36.53
CA THR A 793 -15.55 -11.72 36.88
C THR A 793 -14.98 -12.38 35.64
N VAL A 794 -13.75 -12.89 35.69
CA VAL A 794 -13.11 -13.62 34.60
C VAL A 794 -13.87 -14.89 34.25
N GLU A 795 -14.43 -15.61 35.26
CA GLU A 795 -15.25 -16.81 35.07
C GLU A 795 -16.58 -16.50 34.37
N GLU A 796 -17.20 -15.35 34.68
CA GLU A 796 -18.44 -14.93 34.02
C GLU A 796 -18.20 -14.58 32.55
N ALA A 797 -17.15 -13.84 32.24
CA ALA A 797 -16.79 -13.51 30.87
C ALA A 797 -16.43 -14.77 30.07
N SER A 798 -15.55 -15.62 30.62
CA SER A 798 -15.11 -16.88 30.02
C SER A 798 -16.29 -17.80 29.66
N LYS A 799 -17.27 -17.97 30.53
CA LYS A 799 -18.49 -18.76 30.29
C LYS A 799 -19.40 -18.16 29.22
N LEU A 800 -19.52 -16.84 29.17
CA LEU A 800 -20.31 -16.18 28.13
C LEU A 800 -19.65 -16.34 26.76
N ILE A 801 -18.34 -16.13 26.69
CA ILE A 801 -17.55 -16.37 25.48
C ILE A 801 -17.72 -17.81 25.03
N GLN A 802 -17.50 -18.80 25.93
CA GLN A 802 -17.70 -20.23 25.64
C GLN A 802 -19.08 -20.49 25.03
N SER A 803 -20.12 -19.97 25.63
CA SER A 803 -21.51 -20.21 25.20
C SER A 803 -21.78 -19.61 23.81
N ARG A 804 -21.35 -18.36 23.57
CA ARG A 804 -21.60 -17.65 22.30
C ARG A 804 -20.77 -18.24 21.17
N VAL A 805 -19.47 -18.48 21.41
CA VAL A 805 -18.57 -19.07 20.39
C VAL A 805 -18.99 -20.52 20.09
N SER A 806 -19.40 -21.32 21.09
CA SER A 806 -19.93 -22.68 20.85
C SER A 806 -21.16 -22.65 19.94
N LEU A 807 -22.07 -21.71 20.17
CA LEU A 807 -23.25 -21.56 19.32
C LEU A 807 -22.86 -21.18 17.90
N TYR A 808 -21.98 -20.17 17.76
CA TYR A 808 -21.48 -19.72 16.47
C TYR A 808 -20.83 -20.86 15.67
N ILE A 809 -19.89 -21.59 16.27
CA ILE A 809 -19.21 -22.72 15.62
C ILE A 809 -20.20 -23.82 15.20
N GLN A 810 -21.23 -24.11 16.03
CA GLN A 810 -22.26 -25.09 15.69
C GLN A 810 -23.18 -24.65 14.56
N GLU A 811 -23.46 -23.36 14.42
CA GLU A 811 -24.24 -22.81 13.32
C GLU A 811 -23.47 -22.84 11.99
N GLN A 812 -22.14 -22.92 12.05
CA GLN A 812 -21.27 -22.97 10.86
C GLN A 812 -21.08 -24.41 10.31
N LYS A 813 -21.46 -25.45 11.07
CA LYS A 813 -21.51 -26.83 10.58
C LYS A 813 -22.76 -27.09 9.74
#